data_7b99626abe189a0d0cd5c2da8e70e45f
#
_entry.id   7b99626abe189a0d0cd5c2da8e70e45f
#
_cell.length_a   1.000
_cell.length_b   1.000
_cell.length_c   1.000
_cell.angle_alpha   90.00
_cell.angle_beta   90.00
_cell.angle_gamma   90.00
#
_symmetry.space_group_name_H-M   'P 1'
#
loop_
_entity.id
_entity.type
_entity.pdbx_description
1 polymer ?
#
loop_
_entity_poly.entity_id
_entity_poly.type
_entity_poly.pdbx_seq_one_letter_code
_entity_poly.pdbx_strand_id
1 'polypeptide(L)'
;MKTEIIRVYGIVQGVGFRPFVSREASDLGLCGTVANKGSYVEIHAQGGEKAVEDLKKALENRPPERSVIMEIISAHADEPPFDSFEIIDSEKEEGDIFVSPDIAVCEKCKGELFDKTNRRYLHPFINCTQCGPRLTIMDSMPYDRVRTTMADFPMCKDCEDEYTDPATRRYDAQPVCCNKCGPEVYIIGSEKKGAQAITAAREAVMAGKIIAVKGIGGFHLCCDAKNESAVKRLRELKNRPAKPLAVMLKDISAARRECDFGEAQEKLLTGWQKPIVLLDKKTSGSLCESVAPDNPTVGVMLPYAPLHLLLFDYDDGVEMTDSLVMTSGNVRGAPICRSDEDALSEIAGFCDLILSHNRRILIRSDDTVMDTFEGKPYIIRRSRGYAPLPVMTSCSDKGQTLAIGGELKNTFCIRKGSLYYLSSYVGDMADIRTVKALEESVKRMCELLEATPQNVVCDMHPKYNTVAFAEGLDLPLKKVQHHYAHILSCMAENDYSEKVIGVSFDGTGYGTDGTIWGGEILLCDRTGFERMGSIKPFMQVGGDLSSKEGWRIAAMIAGSAYGERGGEICEKLGICTAKEYKLLSIMAEKKVNAVSSTSAGRLFDAASAVLGIRRSSTFEGEASMALQFAAEKFSREPFGIYEPMEKLTAEKEGRIMLCTQALIKRLCQGMQNGEDKNRLAYEFHSLLADMTAQACRTISERTGVKVCALSGGVFQNKLLLKMVKCRLEKMGLRVLIHSLVPANDGGIALGQAFYLNEE
;
A
#
# COMPACT_ATOMS: atom_id res chain seq x y z
N MET A 1 11.50 -37.82 -33.27
CA MET A 1 11.35 -36.43 -32.84
C MET A 1 11.87 -36.37 -31.43
N LYS A 2 12.54 -35.31 -31.03
CA LYS A 2 13.00 -35.12 -29.64
C LYS A 2 11.98 -34.32 -28.91
N THR A 3 11.69 -34.68 -27.66
CA THR A 3 10.88 -33.89 -26.75
C THR A 3 11.79 -33.05 -25.86
N GLU A 4 11.47 -31.80 -25.66
CA GLU A 4 12.13 -30.96 -24.67
C GLU A 4 11.12 -30.58 -23.60
N ILE A 5 11.42 -30.84 -22.34
CA ILE A 5 10.64 -30.39 -21.18
C ILE A 5 11.18 -29.02 -20.77
N ILE A 6 10.30 -27.99 -20.83
CA ILE A 6 10.63 -26.61 -20.50
C ILE A 6 9.84 -26.25 -19.25
N ARG A 7 10.53 -25.84 -18.19
CA ARG A 7 9.93 -25.36 -16.94
C ARG A 7 10.12 -23.86 -16.81
N VAL A 8 9.02 -23.15 -16.65
CA VAL A 8 9.02 -21.69 -16.57
C VAL A 8 8.56 -21.25 -15.18
N TYR A 9 9.45 -20.61 -14.45
CA TYR A 9 9.24 -20.12 -13.09
C TYR A 9 8.91 -18.63 -13.10
N GLY A 10 8.03 -18.19 -12.21
CA GLY A 10 7.65 -16.80 -12.06
C GLY A 10 6.14 -16.57 -12.00
N ILE A 11 5.72 -15.35 -12.33
CA ILE A 11 4.30 -15.00 -12.43
C ILE A 11 3.78 -15.45 -13.80
N VAL A 12 3.50 -16.74 -13.91
CA VAL A 12 3.08 -17.41 -15.14
C VAL A 12 1.70 -18.07 -15.03
N GLN A 13 1.06 -17.99 -13.87
CA GLN A 13 -0.29 -18.50 -13.65
C GLN A 13 -1.30 -17.34 -13.50
N GLY A 14 -2.52 -17.52 -14.02
CA GLY A 14 -3.57 -16.50 -13.97
C GLY A 14 -3.35 -15.27 -14.85
N VAL A 15 -2.33 -15.28 -15.70
CA VAL A 15 -1.95 -14.20 -16.63
C VAL A 15 -2.12 -14.57 -18.11
N GLY A 16 -2.73 -15.71 -18.39
CA GLY A 16 -2.93 -16.22 -19.76
C GLY A 16 -1.71 -16.89 -20.36
N PHE A 17 -0.79 -17.40 -19.53
CA PHE A 17 0.47 -17.99 -19.97
C PHE A 17 0.26 -19.32 -20.70
N ARG A 18 -0.51 -20.27 -20.13
CA ARG A 18 -0.84 -21.55 -20.78
C ARG A 18 -1.48 -21.36 -22.16
N PRO A 19 -2.53 -20.52 -22.32
CA PRO A 19 -3.09 -20.19 -23.63
C PRO A 19 -2.09 -19.56 -24.61
N PHE A 20 -1.15 -18.76 -24.12
CA PHE A 20 -0.09 -18.18 -24.94
C PHE A 20 0.85 -19.28 -25.46
N VAL A 21 1.35 -20.14 -24.57
CA VAL A 21 2.22 -21.27 -24.93
C VAL A 21 1.57 -22.18 -25.96
N SER A 22 0.29 -22.55 -25.74
CA SER A 22 -0.45 -23.42 -26.63
C SER A 22 -0.59 -22.82 -28.04
N ARG A 23 -0.85 -21.52 -28.17
CA ARG A 23 -0.91 -20.86 -29.49
C ARG A 23 0.45 -20.78 -30.17
N GLU A 24 1.49 -20.31 -29.46
CA GLU A 24 2.85 -20.20 -30.03
C GLU A 24 3.37 -21.57 -30.49
N ALA A 25 3.14 -22.62 -29.68
CA ALA A 25 3.54 -23.98 -30.02
C ALA A 25 2.78 -24.49 -31.26
N SER A 26 1.47 -24.27 -31.32
CA SER A 26 0.65 -24.65 -32.47
C SER A 26 1.04 -23.90 -33.74
N ASP A 27 1.31 -22.59 -33.66
CA ASP A 27 1.76 -21.78 -34.78
C ASP A 27 3.15 -22.21 -35.31
N LEU A 28 3.99 -22.76 -34.42
CA LEU A 28 5.29 -23.31 -34.77
C LEU A 28 5.22 -24.77 -35.22
N GLY A 29 4.05 -25.38 -35.27
CA GLY A 29 3.83 -26.79 -35.65
C GLY A 29 4.43 -27.79 -34.65
N LEU A 30 4.51 -27.41 -33.36
CA LEU A 30 4.93 -28.30 -32.28
C LEU A 30 3.74 -29.09 -31.74
N CYS A 31 3.98 -30.32 -31.30
CA CYS A 31 3.05 -31.13 -30.55
C CYS A 31 3.51 -31.21 -29.08
N GLY A 32 2.60 -31.55 -28.15
CA GLY A 32 2.95 -31.66 -26.75
C GLY A 32 1.91 -31.18 -25.79
N THR A 33 2.35 -30.77 -24.60
CA THR A 33 1.43 -30.35 -23.54
C THR A 33 1.96 -29.15 -22.76
N VAL A 34 1.05 -28.41 -22.12
CA VAL A 34 1.38 -27.39 -21.12
C VAL A 34 0.48 -27.54 -19.91
N ALA A 35 1.06 -27.54 -18.72
CA ALA A 35 0.37 -27.67 -17.44
C ALA A 35 0.92 -26.71 -16.37
N ASN A 36 0.06 -26.34 -15.41
CA ASN A 36 0.54 -25.74 -14.17
C ASN A 36 0.95 -26.85 -13.20
N LYS A 37 2.11 -26.70 -12.59
CA LYS A 37 2.68 -27.67 -11.61
C LYS A 37 2.76 -27.09 -10.18
N GLY A 38 1.91 -26.13 -9.85
CA GLY A 38 1.93 -25.45 -8.55
C GLY A 38 2.94 -24.30 -8.52
N SER A 39 4.22 -24.59 -8.63
CA SER A 39 5.30 -23.59 -8.56
C SER A 39 5.79 -23.05 -9.90
N TYR A 40 5.53 -23.78 -11.00
CA TYR A 40 5.98 -23.43 -12.35
C TYR A 40 4.96 -23.87 -13.40
N VAL A 41 5.17 -23.46 -14.64
CA VAL A 41 4.48 -24.02 -15.81
C VAL A 41 5.43 -24.98 -16.50
N GLU A 42 4.98 -26.22 -16.71
CA GLU A 42 5.72 -27.25 -17.45
C GLU A 42 5.18 -27.38 -18.87
N ILE A 43 6.10 -27.41 -19.82
CA ILE A 43 5.81 -27.49 -21.25
C ILE A 43 6.57 -28.69 -21.81
N HIS A 44 5.87 -29.64 -22.39
CA HIS A 44 6.48 -30.72 -23.17
C HIS A 44 6.38 -30.32 -24.64
N ALA A 45 7.49 -29.93 -25.25
CA ALA A 45 7.52 -29.46 -26.64
C ALA A 45 8.23 -30.52 -27.53
N GLN A 46 7.46 -31.10 -28.47
CA GLN A 46 7.94 -32.10 -29.39
C GLN A 46 7.88 -31.59 -30.82
N GLY A 47 9.03 -31.60 -31.52
CA GLY A 47 9.11 -31.15 -32.90
C GLY A 47 10.53 -30.98 -33.41
N GLY A 48 10.69 -30.09 -34.39
CA GLY A 48 12.00 -29.71 -34.93
C GLY A 48 12.78 -28.86 -33.95
N GLU A 49 14.08 -29.05 -33.81
CA GLU A 49 14.97 -28.34 -32.90
C GLU A 49 14.84 -26.80 -33.03
N LYS A 50 14.74 -26.28 -34.27
CA LYS A 50 14.54 -24.89 -34.53
C LYS A 50 13.19 -24.37 -34.01
N ALA A 51 12.11 -25.12 -34.14
CA ALA A 51 10.77 -24.71 -33.67
C ALA A 51 10.73 -24.68 -32.14
N VAL A 52 11.37 -25.60 -31.45
CA VAL A 52 11.50 -25.61 -29.99
C VAL A 52 12.32 -24.40 -29.51
N GLU A 53 13.41 -24.07 -30.20
CA GLU A 53 14.24 -22.92 -29.89
C GLU A 53 13.48 -21.57 -30.14
N ASP A 54 12.67 -21.51 -31.19
CA ASP A 54 11.83 -20.35 -31.47
C ASP A 54 10.70 -20.21 -30.44
N LEU A 55 10.16 -21.31 -29.90
CA LEU A 55 9.24 -21.27 -28.77
C LEU A 55 9.93 -20.69 -27.52
N LYS A 56 11.14 -21.15 -27.16
CA LYS A 56 11.90 -20.60 -26.01
C LYS A 56 12.14 -19.11 -26.16
N LYS A 57 12.53 -18.66 -27.36
CA LYS A 57 12.67 -17.21 -27.65
C LYS A 57 11.36 -16.45 -27.54
N ALA A 58 10.23 -17.05 -27.92
CA ALA A 58 8.93 -16.43 -27.77
C ALA A 58 8.57 -16.28 -26.28
N LEU A 59 8.85 -17.30 -25.45
CA LEU A 59 8.66 -17.25 -24.01
C LEU A 59 9.47 -16.09 -23.38
N GLU A 60 10.73 -15.92 -23.78
CA GLU A 60 11.62 -14.89 -23.23
C GLU A 60 11.28 -13.46 -23.71
N ASN A 61 11.01 -13.29 -25.01
CA ASN A 61 10.97 -11.96 -25.65
C ASN A 61 9.55 -11.41 -25.85
N ARG A 62 8.53 -12.27 -25.86
CA ARG A 62 7.13 -11.90 -26.15
C ARG A 62 6.13 -12.54 -25.16
N PRO A 63 6.46 -12.73 -23.88
CA PRO A 63 5.52 -13.36 -22.96
C PRO A 63 4.26 -12.49 -22.81
N PRO A 64 3.15 -13.03 -22.29
CA PRO A 64 1.99 -12.21 -21.96
C PRO A 64 2.38 -11.00 -21.12
N GLU A 65 1.85 -9.82 -21.46
CA GLU A 65 2.20 -8.50 -20.87
C GLU A 65 2.30 -8.49 -19.32
N ARG A 66 1.63 -9.43 -18.67
CA ARG A 66 1.50 -9.50 -17.20
C ARG A 66 2.26 -10.66 -16.58
N SER A 67 2.93 -11.46 -17.38
CA SER A 67 3.83 -12.47 -16.87
C SER A 67 5.17 -11.86 -16.49
N VAL A 68 5.77 -12.41 -15.44
CA VAL A 68 7.14 -12.12 -15.05
C VAL A 68 7.87 -13.46 -15.02
N ILE A 69 8.69 -13.70 -16.02
CA ILE A 69 9.51 -14.90 -16.08
C ILE A 69 10.80 -14.61 -15.30
N MET A 70 11.07 -15.48 -14.36
CA MET A 70 12.27 -15.40 -13.51
C MET A 70 13.35 -16.35 -13.99
N GLU A 71 12.95 -17.55 -14.41
CA GLU A 71 13.86 -18.59 -14.84
C GLU A 71 13.17 -19.51 -15.85
N ILE A 72 13.93 -19.97 -16.84
CA ILE A 72 13.52 -21.01 -17.77
C ILE A 72 14.56 -22.11 -17.71
N ILE A 73 14.14 -23.32 -17.31
CA ILE A 73 14.99 -24.52 -17.30
C ILE A 73 14.47 -25.45 -18.37
N SER A 74 15.35 -26.00 -19.19
CA SER A 74 14.97 -27.01 -20.18
C SER A 74 15.86 -28.24 -20.14
N ALA A 75 15.26 -29.41 -20.42
CA ALA A 75 15.93 -30.70 -20.49
C ALA A 75 15.33 -31.58 -21.59
N HIS A 76 16.17 -32.37 -22.25
CA HIS A 76 15.67 -33.37 -23.21
C HIS A 76 15.01 -34.54 -22.51
N ALA A 77 13.92 -35.05 -23.10
CA ALA A 77 13.23 -36.24 -22.66
C ALA A 77 12.87 -37.14 -23.85
N ASP A 78 12.87 -38.44 -23.59
CA ASP A 78 12.39 -39.43 -24.55
C ASP A 78 10.94 -39.78 -24.20
N GLU A 79 9.99 -39.19 -24.95
CA GLU A 79 8.56 -39.39 -24.75
C GLU A 79 7.88 -39.95 -25.99
N PRO A 80 6.73 -40.61 -25.83
CA PRO A 80 5.89 -41.02 -26.95
C PRO A 80 5.49 -39.82 -27.84
N PRO A 81 5.17 -40.05 -29.13
CA PRO A 81 4.67 -38.99 -29.99
C PRO A 81 3.35 -38.38 -29.45
N PHE A 82 3.26 -37.08 -29.49
CA PHE A 82 2.01 -36.32 -29.25
C PHE A 82 1.32 -36.03 -30.56
N ASP A 83 -0.03 -36.11 -30.59
CA ASP A 83 -0.83 -35.86 -31.79
C ASP A 83 -1.09 -34.35 -32.03
N SER A 84 -1.17 -33.59 -30.97
CA SER A 84 -1.47 -32.16 -30.97
C SER A 84 -0.76 -31.41 -29.84
N PHE A 85 -0.91 -30.12 -29.71
CA PHE A 85 -0.46 -29.34 -28.56
C PHE A 85 -1.65 -28.97 -27.67
N GLU A 86 -1.68 -29.43 -26.42
CA GLU A 86 -2.84 -29.32 -25.53
C GLU A 86 -2.48 -28.70 -24.18
N ILE A 87 -3.44 -27.96 -23.61
CA ILE A 87 -3.42 -27.62 -22.18
C ILE A 87 -4.01 -28.81 -21.42
N ILE A 88 -3.22 -29.39 -20.54
CA ILE A 88 -3.66 -30.51 -19.71
C ILE A 88 -3.96 -30.04 -18.28
N ASP A 89 -4.61 -30.91 -17.50
CA ASP A 89 -4.93 -30.64 -16.10
C ASP A 89 -3.71 -30.29 -15.29
N SER A 90 -3.91 -29.34 -14.35
CA SER A 90 -2.87 -28.89 -13.46
C SER A 90 -2.56 -29.95 -12.42
N GLU A 91 -1.28 -30.21 -12.21
CA GLU A 91 -0.79 -31.06 -11.15
C GLU A 91 -0.13 -30.22 -10.04
N LYS A 92 -0.03 -30.81 -8.86
CA LYS A 92 0.52 -30.14 -7.69
C LYS A 92 1.89 -30.71 -7.35
N GLU A 93 2.93 -29.90 -7.56
CA GLU A 93 4.30 -30.22 -7.12
C GLU A 93 4.77 -29.18 -6.09
N GLU A 94 5.66 -29.58 -5.18
CA GLU A 94 6.28 -28.68 -4.21
C GLU A 94 7.22 -27.69 -4.89
N GLY A 95 7.22 -26.42 -4.43
CA GLY A 95 8.12 -25.39 -4.95
C GLY A 95 7.66 -23.96 -4.61
N ASP A 96 8.24 -22.98 -5.32
CA ASP A 96 7.93 -21.57 -5.14
C ASP A 96 6.63 -21.20 -5.85
N ILE A 97 5.65 -20.74 -5.09
CA ILE A 97 4.30 -20.43 -5.60
C ILE A 97 4.17 -18.94 -5.86
N PHE A 98 3.76 -18.57 -7.06
CA PHE A 98 3.47 -17.19 -7.45
C PHE A 98 1.97 -16.99 -7.63
N VAL A 99 1.33 -16.33 -6.67
CA VAL A 99 -0.10 -16.00 -6.73
C VAL A 99 -0.29 -14.68 -7.47
N SER A 100 -1.07 -14.71 -8.55
CA SER A 100 -1.42 -13.51 -9.30
C SER A 100 -2.34 -12.61 -8.47
N PRO A 101 -2.07 -11.29 -8.40
CA PRO A 101 -3.01 -10.33 -7.83
C PRO A 101 -4.25 -10.16 -8.71
N ASP A 102 -5.29 -9.52 -8.15
CA ASP A 102 -6.46 -9.13 -8.93
C ASP A 102 -6.09 -8.09 -9.99
N ILE A 103 -6.62 -8.26 -11.20
CA ILE A 103 -6.27 -7.50 -12.38
C ILE A 103 -7.48 -6.70 -12.86
N ALA A 104 -7.29 -5.41 -13.11
CA ALA A 104 -8.35 -4.56 -13.65
C ALA A 104 -8.86 -5.03 -15.01
N VAL A 105 -10.13 -4.73 -15.32
CA VAL A 105 -10.75 -5.02 -16.61
C VAL A 105 -9.92 -4.44 -17.75
N CYS A 106 -9.62 -5.25 -18.75
CA CYS A 106 -8.83 -4.84 -19.93
C CYS A 106 -9.69 -4.10 -20.96
N GLU A 107 -9.06 -3.31 -21.83
CA GLU A 107 -9.77 -2.52 -22.85
C GLU A 107 -10.61 -3.38 -23.82
N LYS A 108 -10.16 -4.60 -24.15
CA LYS A 108 -10.95 -5.53 -24.98
C LYS A 108 -12.24 -5.97 -24.30
N CYS A 109 -12.18 -6.34 -23.01
CA CYS A 109 -13.38 -6.68 -22.24
C CYS A 109 -14.27 -5.46 -21.99
N LYS A 110 -13.70 -4.27 -21.83
CA LYS A 110 -14.44 -3.01 -21.77
C LYS A 110 -15.18 -2.72 -23.08
N GLY A 111 -14.51 -2.92 -24.23
CA GLY A 111 -15.18 -2.79 -25.54
C GLY A 111 -16.36 -3.75 -25.70
N GLU A 112 -16.18 -5.02 -25.36
CA GLU A 112 -17.26 -6.01 -25.41
C GLU A 112 -18.39 -5.72 -24.40
N LEU A 113 -18.09 -5.11 -23.24
CA LEU A 113 -19.09 -4.71 -22.23
C LEU A 113 -20.12 -3.73 -22.78
N PHE A 114 -19.70 -2.82 -23.66
CA PHE A 114 -20.55 -1.78 -24.27
C PHE A 114 -20.96 -2.06 -25.71
N ASP A 115 -20.59 -3.20 -26.29
CA ASP A 115 -21.02 -3.64 -27.59
C ASP A 115 -22.39 -4.33 -27.53
N LYS A 116 -23.44 -3.65 -28.04
CA LYS A 116 -24.82 -4.16 -28.08
C LYS A 116 -24.97 -5.48 -28.83
N THR A 117 -24.03 -5.82 -29.70
CA THR A 117 -24.04 -7.09 -30.44
C THR A 117 -23.40 -8.24 -29.68
N ASN A 118 -22.64 -7.94 -28.62
CA ASN A 118 -21.94 -8.94 -27.84
C ASN A 118 -22.87 -9.60 -26.80
N ARG A 119 -22.79 -10.92 -26.66
CA ARG A 119 -23.60 -11.67 -25.69
C ARG A 119 -23.31 -11.31 -24.22
N ARG A 120 -22.21 -10.59 -23.94
CA ARG A 120 -21.82 -10.05 -22.63
C ARG A 120 -22.10 -8.55 -22.51
N TYR A 121 -22.93 -8.00 -23.40
CA TYR A 121 -23.36 -6.61 -23.26
C TYR A 121 -23.89 -6.34 -21.87
N LEU A 122 -23.36 -5.31 -21.22
CA LEU A 122 -23.65 -4.88 -19.85
C LEU A 122 -23.50 -5.99 -18.77
N HIS A 123 -22.60 -6.98 -19.00
CA HIS A 123 -22.36 -8.04 -18.02
C HIS A 123 -21.38 -7.58 -16.91
N PRO A 124 -21.84 -7.45 -15.63
CA PRO A 124 -21.04 -6.85 -14.54
C PRO A 124 -19.84 -7.69 -14.09
N PHE A 125 -19.66 -8.90 -14.65
CA PHE A 125 -18.55 -9.80 -14.34
C PHE A 125 -17.75 -10.22 -15.58
N ILE A 126 -17.84 -9.46 -16.68
CA ILE A 126 -17.07 -9.75 -17.89
C ILE A 126 -15.57 -9.78 -17.62
N ASN A 127 -14.88 -10.78 -18.13
CA ASN A 127 -13.45 -10.99 -18.01
C ASN A 127 -12.90 -11.84 -19.15
N CYS A 128 -11.59 -11.99 -19.17
CA CYS A 128 -10.87 -12.94 -20.03
C CYS A 128 -9.61 -13.47 -19.27
N THR A 129 -8.75 -14.21 -19.96
CA THR A 129 -7.50 -14.72 -19.36
C THR A 129 -6.58 -13.61 -18.82
N GLN A 130 -6.67 -12.39 -19.37
CA GLN A 130 -5.79 -11.27 -19.03
C GLN A 130 -6.37 -10.32 -17.96
N CYS A 131 -7.60 -10.48 -17.49
CA CYS A 131 -8.22 -9.53 -16.56
C CYS A 131 -9.23 -10.22 -15.63
N GLY A 132 -9.62 -9.50 -14.58
CA GLY A 132 -10.59 -9.95 -13.60
C GLY A 132 -9.96 -10.39 -12.27
N PRO A 133 -10.76 -10.93 -11.35
CA PRO A 133 -10.31 -11.35 -10.03
C PRO A 133 -9.39 -12.58 -10.10
N ARG A 134 -8.46 -12.66 -9.15
CA ARG A 134 -7.52 -13.76 -8.94
C ARG A 134 -7.44 -14.09 -7.45
N LEU A 135 -6.60 -13.35 -6.70
CA LEU A 135 -6.37 -13.55 -5.28
C LEU A 135 -7.67 -13.58 -4.47
N THR A 136 -8.56 -12.63 -4.71
CA THR A 136 -9.78 -12.44 -3.91
C THR A 136 -10.80 -13.58 -4.04
N ILE A 137 -10.71 -14.37 -5.12
CA ILE A 137 -11.61 -15.51 -5.36
C ILE A 137 -10.94 -16.87 -5.24
N MET A 138 -9.62 -16.90 -5.02
CA MET A 138 -8.84 -18.14 -5.03
C MET A 138 -8.97 -18.89 -3.71
N ASP A 139 -9.31 -20.16 -3.78
CA ASP A 139 -9.41 -21.06 -2.63
C ASP A 139 -8.09 -21.78 -2.37
N SER A 140 -7.47 -22.32 -3.39
CA SER A 140 -6.19 -23.04 -3.32
C SER A 140 -5.45 -22.99 -4.64
N MET A 141 -4.16 -23.37 -4.64
CA MET A 141 -3.35 -23.54 -5.86
C MET A 141 -3.44 -24.99 -6.37
N PRO A 142 -3.17 -25.23 -7.66
CA PRO A 142 -2.97 -24.27 -8.75
C PRO A 142 -4.25 -23.51 -9.14
N TYR A 143 -4.09 -22.37 -9.86
CA TYR A 143 -5.21 -21.50 -10.24
C TYR A 143 -6.07 -22.14 -11.33
N ASP A 144 -7.08 -22.89 -10.92
CA ASP A 144 -8.07 -23.53 -11.77
C ASP A 144 -9.49 -23.18 -11.27
N ARG A 145 -10.49 -23.17 -12.18
CA ARG A 145 -11.87 -22.78 -11.85
C ARG A 145 -12.45 -23.48 -10.63
N VAL A 146 -12.22 -24.79 -10.53
CA VAL A 146 -12.72 -25.64 -9.42
C VAL A 146 -12.12 -25.24 -8.05
N ARG A 147 -11.02 -24.51 -8.07
CA ARG A 147 -10.31 -24.00 -6.89
C ARG A 147 -10.52 -22.49 -6.68
N THR A 148 -11.60 -21.97 -7.24
CA THR A 148 -12.03 -20.57 -7.05
C THR A 148 -13.51 -20.52 -6.69
N THR A 149 -13.97 -19.37 -6.20
CA THR A 149 -15.42 -19.16 -5.95
C THR A 149 -16.25 -19.17 -7.23
N MET A 150 -15.65 -19.24 -8.40
CA MET A 150 -16.36 -19.42 -9.66
C MET A 150 -16.82 -20.86 -9.89
N ALA A 151 -16.36 -21.82 -9.09
CA ALA A 151 -16.93 -23.18 -9.04
C ALA A 151 -18.43 -23.17 -8.69
N ASP A 152 -18.90 -22.18 -7.92
CA ASP A 152 -20.30 -22.00 -7.55
C ASP A 152 -21.19 -21.66 -8.78
N PHE A 153 -20.61 -21.32 -9.93
CA PHE A 153 -21.27 -20.85 -11.15
C PHE A 153 -20.94 -21.75 -12.34
N PRO A 154 -21.65 -22.91 -12.53
CA PRO A 154 -21.44 -23.80 -13.68
C PRO A 154 -21.60 -23.04 -15.00
N MET A 155 -20.68 -23.28 -15.93
CA MET A 155 -20.68 -22.62 -17.23
C MET A 155 -21.90 -23.09 -18.07
N CYS A 156 -22.52 -22.16 -18.79
CA CYS A 156 -23.44 -22.52 -19.87
C CYS A 156 -22.62 -23.01 -21.08
N LYS A 157 -23.27 -23.71 -22.01
CA LYS A 157 -22.63 -24.30 -23.19
C LYS A 157 -21.77 -23.28 -23.97
N ASP A 158 -22.32 -22.07 -24.21
CA ASP A 158 -21.60 -21.02 -24.94
C ASP A 158 -20.30 -20.56 -24.21
N CYS A 159 -20.30 -20.55 -22.85
CA CYS A 159 -19.11 -20.20 -22.08
C CYS A 159 -18.12 -21.37 -22.01
N GLU A 160 -18.58 -22.59 -21.98
CA GLU A 160 -17.79 -23.79 -22.02
C GLU A 160 -17.07 -23.94 -23.36
N ASP A 161 -17.78 -23.70 -24.48
CA ASP A 161 -17.19 -23.71 -25.82
C ASP A 161 -16.08 -22.66 -25.95
N GLU A 162 -16.28 -21.42 -25.46
CA GLU A 162 -15.21 -20.43 -25.44
C GLU A 162 -14.06 -20.77 -24.49
N TYR A 163 -14.34 -21.46 -23.38
CA TYR A 163 -13.35 -21.88 -22.41
C TYR A 163 -12.43 -22.98 -22.96
N THR A 164 -12.97 -23.87 -23.79
CA THR A 164 -12.25 -25.02 -24.36
C THR A 164 -11.65 -24.76 -25.74
N ASP A 165 -12.08 -23.72 -26.45
CA ASP A 165 -11.56 -23.36 -27.78
C ASP A 165 -10.30 -22.49 -27.72
N PRO A 166 -9.13 -22.99 -28.12
CA PRO A 166 -7.85 -22.27 -28.14
C PRO A 166 -7.87 -20.95 -28.95
N ALA A 167 -8.75 -20.84 -29.96
CA ALA A 167 -8.86 -19.63 -30.78
C ALA A 167 -9.53 -18.46 -30.04
N THR A 168 -10.22 -18.69 -28.92
CA THR A 168 -10.92 -17.65 -28.19
C THR A 168 -10.01 -16.93 -27.19
N ARG A 169 -10.37 -15.67 -26.85
CA ARG A 169 -9.70 -14.91 -25.77
C ARG A 169 -10.04 -15.43 -24.37
N ARG A 170 -10.97 -16.35 -24.26
CA ARG A 170 -11.43 -16.94 -23.00
C ARG A 170 -11.01 -18.38 -22.82
N TYR A 171 -10.21 -18.88 -23.76
CA TYR A 171 -9.59 -20.18 -23.61
C TYR A 171 -8.88 -20.27 -22.25
N ASP A 172 -9.27 -21.24 -21.43
CA ASP A 172 -8.72 -21.43 -20.08
C ASP A 172 -8.84 -20.22 -19.13
N ALA A 173 -9.85 -19.35 -19.35
CA ALA A 173 -10.12 -18.21 -18.49
C ALA A 173 -10.96 -18.62 -17.27
N GLN A 174 -10.32 -18.89 -16.13
CA GLN A 174 -10.97 -19.50 -14.95
C GLN A 174 -12.22 -18.75 -14.46
N PRO A 175 -12.29 -17.38 -14.46
CA PRO A 175 -13.49 -16.68 -14.03
C PRO A 175 -14.53 -16.44 -15.13
N VAL A 176 -14.41 -17.08 -16.33
CA VAL A 176 -15.32 -16.87 -17.45
C VAL A 176 -16.78 -17.12 -17.08
N CYS A 177 -17.67 -16.21 -17.52
CA CYS A 177 -19.12 -16.29 -17.34
C CYS A 177 -19.85 -15.32 -18.29
N CYS A 178 -21.17 -15.36 -18.28
CA CYS A 178 -22.03 -14.42 -18.98
C CYS A 178 -23.31 -14.16 -18.16
N ASN A 179 -24.23 -13.33 -18.69
CA ASN A 179 -25.49 -13.00 -18.03
C ASN A 179 -26.38 -14.22 -17.71
N LYS A 180 -26.17 -15.39 -18.37
CA LYS A 180 -26.93 -16.62 -18.12
C LYS A 180 -26.34 -17.46 -16.97
N CYS A 181 -25.03 -17.51 -16.84
CA CYS A 181 -24.35 -18.47 -15.96
C CYS A 181 -23.43 -17.82 -14.93
N GLY A 182 -23.28 -16.49 -14.92
CA GLY A 182 -22.41 -15.76 -14.01
C GLY A 182 -23.09 -15.34 -12.71
N PRO A 183 -22.33 -14.69 -11.85
CA PRO A 183 -22.87 -14.05 -10.67
C PRO A 183 -23.92 -12.99 -11.01
N GLU A 184 -24.83 -12.73 -10.08
CA GLU A 184 -25.90 -11.75 -10.22
C GLU A 184 -25.71 -10.60 -9.23
N VAL A 185 -25.97 -9.36 -9.67
CA VAL A 185 -26.04 -8.18 -8.81
C VAL A 185 -27.46 -7.98 -8.31
N TYR A 186 -27.61 -7.50 -7.07
CA TYR A 186 -28.92 -7.24 -6.44
C TYR A 186 -28.82 -6.15 -5.37
N ILE A 187 -29.97 -5.58 -5.01
CA ILE A 187 -30.08 -4.67 -3.86
C ILE A 187 -30.46 -5.49 -2.64
N ILE A 188 -29.66 -5.44 -1.58
CA ILE A 188 -29.98 -6.12 -0.32
C ILE A 188 -31.28 -5.56 0.28
N GLY A 189 -32.19 -6.46 0.66
CA GLY A 189 -33.49 -6.10 1.22
C GLY A 189 -34.52 -5.64 0.18
N SER A 190 -34.29 -5.93 -1.13
CA SER A 190 -35.20 -5.59 -2.25
C SER A 190 -35.25 -6.72 -3.26
N GLU A 191 -36.37 -6.77 -4.04
CA GLU A 191 -36.52 -7.70 -5.17
C GLU A 191 -35.75 -7.26 -6.43
N LYS A 192 -35.11 -6.07 -6.42
CA LYS A 192 -34.38 -5.55 -7.59
C LYS A 192 -33.06 -6.30 -7.80
N LYS A 193 -32.94 -6.86 -9.02
CA LYS A 193 -31.77 -7.65 -9.46
C LYS A 193 -31.29 -7.22 -10.84
N GLY A 194 -30.09 -7.61 -11.23
CA GLY A 194 -29.51 -7.36 -12.54
C GLY A 194 -29.59 -5.88 -12.94
N ALA A 195 -30.19 -5.60 -14.11
CA ALA A 195 -30.36 -4.24 -14.63
C ALA A 195 -31.09 -3.32 -13.65
N GLN A 196 -32.19 -3.79 -13.05
CA GLN A 196 -32.99 -2.99 -12.09
C GLN A 196 -32.16 -2.58 -10.87
N ALA A 197 -31.23 -3.42 -10.41
CA ALA A 197 -30.37 -3.11 -9.27
C ALA A 197 -29.32 -2.05 -9.64
N ILE A 198 -28.71 -2.16 -10.82
CA ILE A 198 -27.73 -1.18 -11.31
C ILE A 198 -28.40 0.19 -11.51
N THR A 199 -29.53 0.24 -12.20
CA THR A 199 -30.29 1.49 -12.40
C THR A 199 -30.69 2.12 -11.07
N ALA A 200 -31.23 1.35 -10.12
CA ALA A 200 -31.62 1.85 -8.81
C ALA A 200 -30.41 2.44 -8.03
N ALA A 201 -29.23 1.84 -8.15
CA ALA A 201 -28.02 2.37 -7.53
C ALA A 201 -27.59 3.70 -8.17
N ARG A 202 -27.65 3.82 -9.49
CA ARG A 202 -27.34 5.04 -10.25
C ARG A 202 -28.32 6.17 -9.93
N GLU A 203 -29.62 5.90 -9.95
CA GLU A 203 -30.66 6.83 -9.55
C GLU A 203 -30.47 7.33 -8.12
N ALA A 204 -30.11 6.43 -7.19
CA ALA A 204 -29.86 6.79 -5.80
C ALA A 204 -28.69 7.78 -5.67
N VAL A 205 -27.57 7.54 -6.37
CA VAL A 205 -26.42 8.45 -6.38
C VAL A 205 -26.81 9.82 -6.94
N MET A 206 -27.54 9.87 -8.07
CA MET A 206 -27.98 11.14 -8.67
C MET A 206 -29.00 11.87 -7.82
N ALA A 207 -29.75 11.15 -6.99
CA ALA A 207 -30.62 11.75 -5.96
C ALA A 207 -29.87 12.23 -4.70
N GLY A 208 -28.53 12.24 -4.70
CA GLY A 208 -27.70 12.67 -3.57
C GLY A 208 -27.63 11.69 -2.41
N LYS A 209 -27.97 10.41 -2.65
CA LYS A 209 -27.87 9.35 -1.66
C LYS A 209 -26.49 8.73 -1.61
N ILE A 210 -26.20 8.08 -0.50
CA ILE A 210 -24.99 7.27 -0.29
C ILE A 210 -25.37 5.81 -0.55
N ILE A 211 -24.57 5.11 -1.36
CA ILE A 211 -24.75 3.67 -1.60
C ILE A 211 -23.52 2.90 -1.13
N ALA A 212 -23.70 1.64 -0.76
CA ALA A 212 -22.60 0.69 -0.64
C ALA A 212 -22.56 -0.19 -1.89
N VAL A 213 -21.36 -0.43 -2.43
CA VAL A 213 -21.14 -1.24 -3.64
C VAL A 213 -20.12 -2.33 -3.35
N LYS A 214 -20.49 -3.59 -3.59
CA LYS A 214 -19.56 -4.72 -3.47
C LYS A 214 -18.62 -4.75 -4.67
N GLY A 215 -17.32 -4.52 -4.42
CA GLY A 215 -16.27 -4.55 -5.43
C GLY A 215 -15.59 -5.93 -5.56
N ILE A 216 -14.33 -5.94 -5.98
CA ILE A 216 -13.52 -7.16 -6.10
C ILE A 216 -13.03 -7.64 -4.72
N GLY A 217 -12.52 -6.73 -3.89
CA GLY A 217 -11.88 -7.07 -2.60
C GLY A 217 -12.72 -6.76 -1.35
N GLY A 218 -13.90 -6.16 -1.52
CA GLY A 218 -14.80 -5.74 -0.43
C GLY A 218 -15.78 -4.67 -0.89
N PHE A 219 -16.55 -4.13 0.07
CA PHE A 219 -17.52 -3.07 -0.17
C PHE A 219 -16.87 -1.68 -0.18
N HIS A 220 -17.41 -0.79 -1.00
CA HIS A 220 -17.11 0.64 -0.99
C HIS A 220 -18.37 1.44 -0.65
N LEU A 221 -18.21 2.53 0.11
CA LEU A 221 -19.25 3.55 0.22
C LEU A 221 -19.04 4.57 -0.89
N CYS A 222 -20.11 4.87 -1.61
CA CYS A 222 -20.11 5.64 -2.84
C CYS A 222 -21.18 6.73 -2.81
N CYS A 223 -20.84 7.93 -3.26
CA CYS A 223 -21.77 9.02 -3.54
C CYS A 223 -21.19 9.93 -4.63
N ASP A 224 -21.96 10.88 -5.15
CA ASP A 224 -21.48 11.88 -6.09
C ASP A 224 -20.43 12.78 -5.43
N ALA A 225 -19.20 12.80 -5.98
CA ALA A 225 -18.08 13.59 -5.48
C ALA A 225 -18.23 15.11 -5.73
N LYS A 226 -19.21 15.51 -6.53
CA LYS A 226 -19.58 16.92 -6.80
C LYS A 226 -20.70 17.42 -5.89
N ASN A 227 -21.36 16.51 -5.16
CA ASN A 227 -22.46 16.83 -4.25
C ASN A 227 -21.93 17.05 -2.82
N GLU A 228 -21.75 18.31 -2.46
CA GLU A 228 -21.23 18.72 -1.15
C GLU A 228 -22.04 18.16 0.03
N SER A 229 -23.38 18.11 -0.09
CA SER A 229 -24.27 17.60 0.95
C SER A 229 -24.12 16.11 1.17
N ALA A 230 -24.00 15.33 0.08
CA ALA A 230 -23.80 13.90 0.14
C ALA A 230 -22.44 13.54 0.76
N VAL A 231 -21.38 14.27 0.37
CA VAL A 231 -20.04 14.04 0.90
C VAL A 231 -19.95 14.44 2.38
N LYS A 232 -20.54 15.55 2.80
CA LYS A 232 -20.61 15.94 4.23
C LYS A 232 -21.33 14.89 5.06
N ARG A 233 -22.51 14.43 4.59
CA ARG A 233 -23.27 13.38 5.26
C ARG A 233 -22.44 12.08 5.39
N LEU A 234 -21.71 11.66 4.33
CA LEU A 234 -20.83 10.50 4.39
C LEU A 234 -19.73 10.67 5.45
N ARG A 235 -19.14 11.87 5.57
CA ARG A 235 -18.13 12.18 6.58
C ARG A 235 -18.68 12.09 8.00
N GLU A 236 -19.87 12.63 8.22
CA GLU A 236 -20.56 12.55 9.51
C GLU A 236 -20.82 11.11 9.92
N LEU A 237 -21.43 10.32 9.03
CA LEU A 237 -21.75 8.91 9.27
C LEU A 237 -20.49 8.08 9.55
N LYS A 238 -19.38 8.32 8.83
CA LYS A 238 -18.09 7.63 9.07
C LYS A 238 -17.27 8.21 10.22
N ASN A 239 -17.72 9.27 10.89
CA ASN A 239 -16.92 10.01 11.87
C ASN A 239 -15.50 10.31 11.34
N ARG A 240 -15.44 10.88 10.13
CA ARG A 240 -14.19 11.15 9.40
C ARG A 240 -14.18 12.62 8.92
N PRO A 241 -13.90 13.58 9.84
CA PRO A 241 -14.11 15.01 9.56
C PRO A 241 -13.19 15.56 8.45
N ALA A 242 -11.92 15.21 8.42
CA ALA A 242 -10.94 15.85 7.53
C ALA A 242 -10.13 14.89 6.66
N LYS A 243 -9.89 13.62 7.07
CA LYS A 243 -9.07 12.69 6.29
C LYS A 243 -9.60 12.57 4.84
N PRO A 244 -8.79 12.79 3.78
CA PRO A 244 -9.23 12.76 2.39
C PRO A 244 -9.99 11.49 2.01
N LEU A 245 -11.00 11.63 1.14
CA LEU A 245 -11.74 10.55 0.51
C LEU A 245 -11.17 10.30 -0.88
N ALA A 246 -11.07 9.05 -1.30
CA ALA A 246 -10.69 8.71 -2.65
C ALA A 246 -11.87 8.92 -3.61
N VAL A 247 -11.54 9.33 -4.84
CA VAL A 247 -12.51 9.55 -5.91
C VAL A 247 -12.22 8.60 -7.07
N MET A 248 -13.25 7.93 -7.55
CA MET A 248 -13.21 7.20 -8.80
C MET A 248 -13.73 8.13 -9.91
N LEU A 249 -12.91 8.39 -10.91
CA LEU A 249 -13.25 9.21 -12.07
C LEU A 249 -13.56 8.31 -13.26
N LYS A 250 -14.57 8.66 -14.05
CA LYS A 250 -15.08 7.84 -15.17
C LYS A 250 -13.97 7.35 -16.10
N ASP A 251 -13.04 8.24 -16.43
CA ASP A 251 -11.92 8.00 -17.36
C ASP A 251 -10.78 9.00 -17.14
N ILE A 252 -9.70 8.85 -17.92
CA ILE A 252 -8.54 9.74 -17.86
C ILE A 252 -8.88 11.19 -18.25
N SER A 253 -9.89 11.40 -19.10
CA SER A 253 -10.32 12.74 -19.51
C SER A 253 -11.01 13.46 -18.34
N ALA A 254 -11.82 12.75 -17.56
CA ALA A 254 -12.39 13.25 -16.30
C ALA A 254 -11.27 13.58 -15.30
N ALA A 255 -10.26 12.70 -15.17
CA ALA A 255 -9.11 12.95 -14.28
C ALA A 255 -8.34 14.23 -14.70
N ARG A 256 -8.14 14.46 -15.98
CA ARG A 256 -7.48 15.68 -16.48
C ARG A 256 -8.30 16.95 -16.31
N ARG A 257 -9.63 16.86 -16.17
CA ARG A 257 -10.46 18.04 -15.85
C ARG A 257 -10.32 18.42 -14.37
N GLU A 258 -10.21 17.45 -13.49
CA GLU A 258 -10.20 17.66 -12.04
C GLU A 258 -8.80 17.85 -11.43
N CYS A 259 -7.75 17.28 -12.04
CA CYS A 259 -6.41 17.21 -11.47
C CYS A 259 -5.31 17.54 -12.47
N ASP A 260 -4.17 18.01 -11.95
CA ASP A 260 -2.91 18.14 -12.67
C ASP A 260 -2.01 16.95 -12.37
N PHE A 261 -1.49 16.30 -13.43
CA PHE A 261 -0.58 15.18 -13.33
C PHE A 261 0.24 14.95 -14.59
N GLY A 262 1.40 14.32 -14.43
CA GLY A 262 2.32 14.00 -15.51
C GLY A 262 2.17 12.56 -16.03
N GLU A 263 3.04 12.21 -16.97
CA GLU A 263 3.04 10.88 -17.62
C GLU A 263 3.21 9.71 -16.65
N ALA A 264 4.05 9.87 -15.61
CA ALA A 264 4.29 8.82 -14.62
C ALA A 264 3.01 8.47 -13.85
N GLN A 265 2.25 9.48 -13.39
CA GLN A 265 0.98 9.26 -12.69
C GLN A 265 -0.09 8.71 -13.65
N GLU A 266 -0.12 9.16 -14.91
CA GLU A 266 -1.04 8.62 -15.92
C GLU A 266 -0.81 7.13 -16.17
N LYS A 267 0.46 6.70 -16.29
CA LYS A 267 0.81 5.27 -16.41
C LYS A 267 0.32 4.45 -15.22
N LEU A 268 0.39 5.00 -14.00
CA LEU A 268 -0.15 4.32 -12.82
C LEU A 268 -1.68 4.23 -12.86
N LEU A 269 -2.38 5.32 -13.20
CA LEU A 269 -3.84 5.35 -13.29
C LEU A 269 -4.39 4.39 -14.34
N THR A 270 -3.73 4.30 -15.49
CA THR A 270 -4.18 3.50 -16.65
C THR A 270 -3.64 2.08 -16.64
N GLY A 271 -2.64 1.79 -15.81
CA GLY A 271 -2.05 0.47 -15.65
C GLY A 271 -3.07 -0.59 -15.21
N TRP A 272 -2.68 -1.85 -15.30
CA TRP A 272 -3.55 -2.98 -14.98
C TRP A 272 -3.90 -3.10 -13.48
N GLN A 273 -3.15 -2.43 -12.60
CA GLN A 273 -3.42 -2.36 -11.17
C GLN A 273 -4.52 -1.34 -10.85
N LYS A 274 -4.56 -0.22 -11.60
CA LYS A 274 -5.46 0.92 -11.36
C LYS A 274 -5.56 1.30 -9.88
N PRO A 275 -4.45 1.70 -9.24
CA PRO A 275 -4.43 2.09 -7.84
C PRO A 275 -5.10 3.44 -7.62
N ILE A 276 -5.25 3.83 -6.36
CA ILE A 276 -5.50 5.21 -5.97
C ILE A 276 -4.17 5.96 -6.08
N VAL A 277 -4.10 6.97 -6.95
CA VAL A 277 -2.92 7.84 -7.14
C VAL A 277 -3.21 9.21 -6.55
N LEU A 278 -2.29 9.75 -5.76
CA LEU A 278 -2.41 11.10 -5.21
C LEU A 278 -2.05 12.12 -6.31
N LEU A 279 -2.98 13.02 -6.61
CA LEU A 279 -2.87 14.03 -7.67
C LEU A 279 -3.15 15.43 -7.14
N ASP A 280 -2.48 16.45 -7.70
CA ASP A 280 -2.75 17.84 -7.38
C ASP A 280 -4.14 18.26 -7.90
N LYS A 281 -5.00 18.81 -7.04
CA LYS A 281 -6.33 19.31 -7.43
C LYS A 281 -6.20 20.55 -8.30
N LYS A 282 -6.98 20.64 -9.37
CA LYS A 282 -7.13 21.89 -10.14
C LYS A 282 -8.06 22.85 -9.42
N THR A 283 -7.73 24.12 -9.44
CA THR A 283 -8.62 25.21 -8.94
C THR A 283 -9.90 25.35 -9.77
N SER A 284 -9.85 24.95 -11.05
CA SER A 284 -10.99 24.90 -11.97
C SER A 284 -11.79 23.60 -11.90
N GLY A 285 -11.38 22.66 -11.07
CA GLY A 285 -12.07 21.38 -10.91
C GLY A 285 -13.45 21.54 -10.25
N SER A 286 -14.30 20.53 -10.43
CA SER A 286 -15.67 20.50 -9.95
C SER A 286 -15.91 19.62 -8.72
N LEU A 287 -14.86 18.95 -8.23
CA LEU A 287 -14.94 18.18 -6.99
C LEU A 287 -15.25 19.10 -5.81
N CYS A 288 -16.19 18.70 -4.97
CA CYS A 288 -16.55 19.52 -3.81
C CYS A 288 -15.42 19.55 -2.77
N GLU A 289 -15.33 20.65 -2.01
CA GLU A 289 -14.25 20.86 -1.03
C GLU A 289 -14.21 19.78 0.04
N SER A 290 -15.37 19.27 0.44
CA SER A 290 -15.48 18.18 1.42
C SER A 290 -14.90 16.85 0.95
N VAL A 291 -14.46 16.67 -0.31
CA VAL A 291 -13.73 15.46 -0.74
C VAL A 291 -12.34 15.40 -0.09
N ALA A 292 -11.63 16.50 -0.03
CA ALA A 292 -10.31 16.61 0.57
C ALA A 292 -10.11 18.01 1.20
N PRO A 293 -10.70 18.26 2.39
CA PRO A 293 -10.66 19.58 3.03
C PRO A 293 -9.23 20.00 3.34
N ASP A 294 -8.90 21.26 3.03
CA ASP A 294 -7.58 21.87 3.27
C ASP A 294 -6.39 21.10 2.65
N ASN A 295 -6.66 20.18 1.73
CA ASN A 295 -5.64 19.36 1.10
C ASN A 295 -5.50 19.72 -0.39
N PRO A 296 -4.31 20.10 -0.87
CA PRO A 296 -4.09 20.43 -2.28
C PRO A 296 -4.16 19.18 -3.19
N THR A 297 -4.10 17.99 -2.62
CA THR A 297 -4.14 16.73 -3.38
C THR A 297 -5.43 15.95 -3.11
N VAL A 298 -5.78 15.08 -4.04
CA VAL A 298 -6.87 14.11 -3.93
C VAL A 298 -6.41 12.74 -4.43
N GLY A 299 -6.86 11.68 -3.77
CA GLY A 299 -6.65 10.31 -4.24
C GLY A 299 -7.61 9.97 -5.37
N VAL A 300 -7.09 9.72 -6.56
CA VAL A 300 -7.88 9.40 -7.77
C VAL A 300 -7.63 7.97 -8.21
N MET A 301 -8.67 7.25 -8.59
CA MET A 301 -8.59 5.96 -9.27
C MET A 301 -9.52 5.90 -10.47
N LEU A 302 -9.26 5.01 -11.41
CA LEU A 302 -10.13 4.70 -12.53
C LEU A 302 -10.90 3.39 -12.28
N PRO A 303 -12.06 3.18 -12.93
CA PRO A 303 -12.83 1.96 -12.84
C PRO A 303 -11.97 0.72 -13.17
N TYR A 304 -11.87 -0.22 -12.23
CA TYR A 304 -11.10 -1.44 -12.38
C TYR A 304 -11.95 -2.71 -12.46
N ALA A 305 -13.21 -2.64 -12.06
CA ALA A 305 -14.18 -3.72 -12.20
C ALA A 305 -15.24 -3.36 -13.26
N PRO A 306 -15.79 -4.33 -14.00
CA PRO A 306 -16.87 -4.06 -14.93
C PRO A 306 -18.09 -3.38 -14.27
N LEU A 307 -18.45 -3.77 -13.05
CA LEU A 307 -19.53 -3.13 -12.30
C LEU A 307 -19.26 -1.63 -12.07
N HIS A 308 -18.02 -1.23 -11.84
CA HIS A 308 -17.66 0.20 -11.70
C HIS A 308 -17.89 0.96 -13.01
N LEU A 309 -17.57 0.35 -14.16
CA LEU A 309 -17.84 0.95 -15.47
C LEU A 309 -19.34 1.15 -15.68
N LEU A 310 -20.16 0.15 -15.28
CA LEU A 310 -21.61 0.19 -15.39
C LEU A 310 -22.28 1.20 -14.44
N LEU A 311 -21.61 1.60 -13.35
CA LEU A 311 -22.07 2.70 -12.51
C LEU A 311 -21.97 4.05 -13.25
N PHE A 312 -20.97 4.23 -14.11
CA PHE A 312 -20.78 5.46 -14.88
C PHE A 312 -21.58 5.48 -16.18
N ASP A 313 -21.72 4.32 -16.83
CA ASP A 313 -22.36 4.21 -18.13
C ASP A 313 -23.23 2.95 -18.20
N TYR A 314 -24.54 3.14 -18.40
CA TYR A 314 -25.51 2.06 -18.47
C TYR A 314 -26.67 2.47 -19.38
N ASP A 315 -27.29 1.51 -20.07
CA ASP A 315 -28.38 1.76 -21.03
C ASP A 315 -29.74 1.90 -20.31
N ASP A 316 -29.86 2.89 -19.40
CA ASP A 316 -31.05 3.12 -18.57
C ASP A 316 -31.58 4.57 -18.62
N GLY A 317 -30.95 5.44 -19.41
CA GLY A 317 -31.33 6.85 -19.55
C GLY A 317 -30.94 7.73 -18.37
N VAL A 318 -30.27 7.23 -17.33
CA VAL A 318 -29.79 8.04 -16.21
C VAL A 318 -28.50 8.76 -16.62
N GLU A 319 -28.51 10.09 -16.60
CA GLU A 319 -27.30 10.90 -16.77
C GLU A 319 -26.49 10.89 -15.47
N MET A 320 -25.40 10.15 -15.47
CA MET A 320 -24.56 9.95 -14.30
C MET A 320 -23.45 10.99 -14.20
N THR A 321 -23.10 11.40 -12.95
CA THR A 321 -21.87 12.14 -12.68
C THR A 321 -20.63 11.37 -13.18
N ASP A 322 -19.58 12.10 -13.55
CA ASP A 322 -18.29 11.48 -13.94
C ASP A 322 -17.31 11.28 -12.77
N SER A 323 -17.74 11.57 -11.55
CA SER A 323 -16.91 11.63 -10.36
C SER A 323 -17.63 11.04 -9.14
N LEU A 324 -17.19 9.89 -8.67
CA LEU A 324 -17.76 9.20 -7.52
C LEU A 324 -16.77 9.15 -6.36
N VAL A 325 -17.19 9.55 -5.16
CA VAL A 325 -16.47 9.13 -3.95
C VAL A 325 -16.49 7.61 -3.90
N MET A 326 -15.33 7.00 -3.67
CA MET A 326 -15.17 5.56 -3.46
C MET A 326 -14.26 5.34 -2.25
N THR A 327 -14.84 5.15 -1.10
CA THR A 327 -14.10 4.89 0.15
C THR A 327 -14.44 3.51 0.70
N SER A 328 -13.49 2.88 1.40
CA SER A 328 -13.69 1.54 1.97
C SER A 328 -14.99 1.44 2.78
N GLY A 329 -15.76 0.38 2.55
CA GLY A 329 -16.97 0.04 3.29
C GLY A 329 -16.62 -0.63 4.61
N ASN A 330 -16.35 0.17 5.65
CA ASN A 330 -16.02 -0.30 6.98
C ASN A 330 -16.33 0.75 8.04
N VAL A 331 -16.47 0.33 9.28
CA VAL A 331 -16.37 1.18 10.47
C VAL A 331 -14.92 1.60 10.64
N ARG A 332 -14.69 2.75 11.25
CA ARG A 332 -13.33 3.26 11.50
C ARG A 332 -12.50 2.26 12.32
N GLY A 333 -11.37 1.84 11.78
CA GLY A 333 -10.45 0.88 12.41
C GLY A 333 -10.76 -0.59 12.11
N ALA A 334 -11.97 -0.92 11.66
CA ALA A 334 -12.36 -2.28 11.26
C ALA A 334 -11.85 -2.63 9.84
N PRO A 335 -11.73 -3.92 9.51
CA PRO A 335 -11.40 -4.35 8.16
C PRO A 335 -12.55 -4.03 7.18
N ILE A 336 -12.24 -3.99 5.88
CA ILE A 336 -13.25 -3.79 4.83
C ILE A 336 -14.28 -4.94 4.86
N CYS A 337 -15.58 -4.61 4.79
CA CYS A 337 -16.66 -5.60 4.68
C CYS A 337 -16.53 -6.38 3.37
N ARG A 338 -16.67 -7.71 3.40
CA ARG A 338 -16.58 -8.56 2.20
C ARG A 338 -17.83 -9.39 1.92
N SER A 339 -18.64 -9.66 2.95
CA SER A 339 -19.89 -10.41 2.85
C SER A 339 -21.10 -9.50 3.03
N ASP A 340 -22.29 -10.02 2.68
CA ASP A 340 -23.53 -9.30 2.88
C ASP A 340 -23.85 -9.16 4.38
N GLU A 341 -23.48 -10.16 5.17
CA GLU A 341 -23.60 -10.16 6.62
C GLU A 341 -22.73 -9.05 7.25
N ASP A 342 -21.47 -8.94 6.80
CA ASP A 342 -20.59 -7.83 7.21
C ASP A 342 -21.24 -6.48 6.88
N ALA A 343 -21.76 -6.32 5.65
CA ALA A 343 -22.33 -5.08 5.17
C ALA A 343 -23.60 -4.69 5.96
N LEU A 344 -24.48 -5.64 6.24
CA LEU A 344 -25.70 -5.41 7.02
C LEU A 344 -25.39 -5.05 8.47
N SER A 345 -24.42 -5.72 9.08
CA SER A 345 -24.09 -5.50 10.50
C SER A 345 -23.26 -4.25 10.75
N GLU A 346 -22.39 -3.85 9.79
CA GLU A 346 -21.39 -2.82 10.05
C GLU A 346 -21.65 -1.51 9.29
N ILE A 347 -22.14 -1.55 8.05
CA ILE A 347 -22.24 -0.36 7.20
C ILE A 347 -23.63 -0.02 6.69
N ALA A 348 -24.66 -0.81 7.00
CA ALA A 348 -26.04 -0.48 6.61
C ALA A 348 -26.51 0.88 7.13
N GLY A 349 -26.02 1.31 8.30
CA GLY A 349 -26.30 2.64 8.85
C GLY A 349 -25.57 3.80 8.15
N PHE A 350 -24.62 3.51 7.24
CA PHE A 350 -23.81 4.52 6.53
C PHE A 350 -24.30 4.80 5.10
N CYS A 351 -25.28 4.05 4.61
CA CYS A 351 -25.76 4.17 3.26
C CYS A 351 -27.28 3.99 3.17
N ASP A 352 -27.84 4.47 2.08
CA ASP A 352 -29.29 4.39 1.80
C ASP A 352 -29.66 3.14 0.99
N LEU A 353 -28.67 2.49 0.37
CA LEU A 353 -28.82 1.34 -0.48
C LEU A 353 -27.53 0.52 -0.53
N ILE A 354 -27.65 -0.82 -0.56
CA ILE A 354 -26.51 -1.71 -0.71
C ILE A 354 -26.64 -2.52 -1.99
N LEU A 355 -25.78 -2.23 -2.98
CA LEU A 355 -25.61 -2.99 -4.20
C LEU A 355 -24.60 -4.10 -3.97
N SER A 356 -25.07 -5.33 -3.92
CA SER A 356 -24.25 -6.53 -3.69
C SER A 356 -24.28 -7.47 -4.89
N HIS A 357 -23.52 -8.56 -4.77
CA HIS A 357 -23.51 -9.69 -5.70
C HIS A 357 -23.18 -10.98 -4.97
N ASN A 358 -23.60 -12.12 -5.55
CA ASN A 358 -23.46 -13.45 -4.94
C ASN A 358 -22.09 -14.12 -5.16
N ARG A 359 -21.13 -13.51 -5.88
CA ARG A 359 -19.77 -14.03 -5.94
C ARG A 359 -19.08 -13.79 -4.60
N ARG A 360 -18.62 -14.85 -3.94
CA ARG A 360 -17.92 -14.78 -2.66
C ARG A 360 -16.54 -14.14 -2.80
N ILE A 361 -16.16 -13.33 -1.83
CA ILE A 361 -14.81 -12.78 -1.66
C ILE A 361 -14.13 -13.58 -0.53
N LEU A 362 -13.07 -14.30 -0.84
CA LEU A 362 -12.35 -15.13 0.13
C LEU A 362 -11.29 -14.34 0.88
N ILE A 363 -10.56 -13.48 0.17
CA ILE A 363 -9.51 -12.64 0.74
C ILE A 363 -9.91 -11.18 0.58
N ARG A 364 -9.95 -10.44 1.70
CA ARG A 364 -10.17 -8.99 1.70
C ARG A 364 -8.99 -8.30 1.02
N SER A 365 -9.27 -7.28 0.21
CA SER A 365 -8.23 -6.49 -0.43
C SER A 365 -8.69 -5.04 -0.58
N ASP A 366 -8.12 -4.16 0.23
CA ASP A 366 -8.25 -2.72 0.08
C ASP A 366 -7.58 -2.23 -1.22
N ASP A 367 -7.90 -1.00 -1.65
CA ASP A 367 -7.20 -0.40 -2.78
C ASP A 367 -5.79 0.05 -2.39
N THR A 368 -4.84 -0.20 -3.28
CA THR A 368 -3.48 0.33 -3.17
C THR A 368 -3.52 1.86 -3.29
N VAL A 369 -2.77 2.55 -2.43
CA VAL A 369 -2.58 4.00 -2.48
C VAL A 369 -1.13 4.30 -2.79
N MET A 370 -0.89 5.15 -3.76
CA MET A 370 0.46 5.49 -4.17
C MET A 370 0.58 6.92 -4.72
N ASP A 371 1.80 7.33 -4.87
CA ASP A 371 2.22 8.57 -5.48
C ASP A 371 3.39 8.27 -6.43
N THR A 372 4.03 9.30 -6.95
CA THR A 372 5.30 9.19 -7.66
C THR A 372 6.38 9.99 -6.93
N PHE A 373 7.59 9.46 -6.93
CA PHE A 373 8.78 10.17 -6.48
C PHE A 373 9.86 10.06 -7.56
N GLU A 374 10.33 11.20 -8.07
CA GLU A 374 11.30 11.27 -9.18
C GLU A 374 10.88 10.43 -10.40
N GLY A 375 9.58 10.46 -10.73
CA GLY A 375 9.01 9.73 -11.86
C GLY A 375 8.83 8.23 -11.66
N LYS A 376 9.19 7.69 -10.50
CA LYS A 376 9.02 6.27 -10.14
C LYS A 376 7.81 6.08 -9.20
N PRO A 377 7.20 4.90 -9.19
CA PRO A 377 6.16 4.56 -8.21
C PRO A 377 6.65 4.75 -6.77
N TYR A 378 5.78 5.25 -5.89
CA TYR A 378 6.03 5.39 -4.46
C TYR A 378 4.78 4.97 -3.68
N ILE A 379 4.77 3.75 -3.16
CA ILE A 379 3.61 3.16 -2.50
C ILE A 379 3.46 3.70 -1.07
N ILE A 380 2.23 4.12 -0.73
CA ILE A 380 1.81 4.56 0.60
C ILE A 380 1.08 3.44 1.34
N ARG A 381 0.26 2.67 0.61
CA ARG A 381 -0.43 1.47 1.08
C ARG A 381 -0.41 0.42 -0.01
N ARG A 382 0.17 -0.75 0.26
CA ARG A 382 0.27 -1.87 -0.68
C ARG A 382 -0.86 -2.86 -0.45
N SER A 383 -1.69 -3.09 -1.47
CA SER A 383 -2.83 -4.00 -1.40
C SER A 383 -3.24 -4.49 -2.81
N ARG A 384 -4.50 -4.33 -3.23
CA ARG A 384 -5.03 -4.80 -4.52
C ARG A 384 -4.14 -4.42 -5.70
N GLY A 385 -3.88 -5.38 -6.58
CA GLY A 385 -3.05 -5.23 -7.78
C GLY A 385 -1.54 -5.38 -7.52
N TYR A 386 -1.09 -5.38 -6.26
CA TYR A 386 0.31 -5.56 -5.89
C TYR A 386 0.53 -6.74 -4.94
N ALA A 387 -0.33 -6.91 -3.93
CA ALA A 387 -0.29 -8.09 -3.07
C ALA A 387 -0.96 -9.28 -3.79
N PRO A 388 -0.42 -10.50 -3.62
CA PRO A 388 0.71 -10.92 -2.78
C PRO A 388 2.02 -11.10 -3.56
N LEU A 389 2.27 -10.32 -4.63
CA LEU A 389 3.51 -10.45 -5.38
C LEU A 389 4.72 -10.38 -4.43
N PRO A 390 5.67 -11.31 -4.49
CA PRO A 390 6.80 -11.32 -3.58
C PRO A 390 7.79 -10.19 -3.88
N VAL A 391 8.45 -9.71 -2.85
CA VAL A 391 9.75 -9.05 -2.96
C VAL A 391 10.79 -10.15 -3.02
N MET A 392 11.73 -10.03 -3.95
CA MET A 392 12.78 -11.01 -4.17
C MET A 392 14.12 -10.42 -3.76
N THR A 393 14.95 -11.24 -3.13
CA THR A 393 16.30 -10.85 -2.74
C THR A 393 17.31 -11.91 -3.22
N SER A 394 18.54 -11.49 -3.39
CA SER A 394 19.68 -12.41 -3.66
C SER A 394 20.01 -13.29 -2.45
N CYS A 395 19.49 -12.93 -1.25
CA CYS A 395 19.68 -13.70 -0.03
C CYS A 395 18.69 -14.86 0.02
N SER A 396 19.20 -16.09 0.04
CA SER A 396 18.38 -17.29 0.22
C SER A 396 18.62 -17.88 1.61
N ASP A 397 17.73 -17.55 2.55
CA ASP A 397 17.81 -18.05 3.92
C ASP A 397 17.07 -19.39 4.06
N LYS A 398 17.61 -20.29 4.86
CA LYS A 398 16.95 -21.59 5.13
C LYS A 398 15.66 -21.40 5.93
N GLY A 399 14.72 -22.30 5.72
CA GLY A 399 13.45 -22.33 6.45
C GLY A 399 12.45 -21.27 6.00
N GLN A 400 11.30 -21.29 6.64
CA GLN A 400 10.19 -20.37 6.36
C GLN A 400 9.89 -19.55 7.60
N THR A 401 9.66 -18.26 7.42
CA THR A 401 9.42 -17.30 8.51
C THR A 401 8.10 -16.59 8.30
N LEU A 402 7.32 -16.47 9.38
CA LEU A 402 6.14 -15.60 9.43
C LEU A 402 6.49 -14.31 10.19
N ALA A 403 6.38 -13.16 9.57
CA ALA A 403 6.54 -11.85 10.20
C ALA A 403 5.19 -11.16 10.32
N ILE A 404 4.82 -10.73 11.55
CA ILE A 404 3.46 -10.26 11.86
C ILE A 404 3.26 -8.77 11.56
N GLY A 405 4.33 -7.99 11.43
CA GLY A 405 4.25 -6.55 11.15
C GLY A 405 4.01 -5.68 12.39
N GLY A 406 3.62 -4.44 12.15
CA GLY A 406 3.33 -3.44 13.18
C GLY A 406 1.87 -3.45 13.65
N GLU A 407 1.55 -2.60 14.63
CA GLU A 407 0.19 -2.45 15.18
C GLU A 407 -0.73 -1.61 14.29
N LEU A 408 -0.17 -0.57 13.66
CA LEU A 408 -0.89 0.31 12.73
C LEU A 408 -0.55 -0.06 11.29
N LYS A 409 -1.50 0.18 10.37
CA LYS A 409 -1.34 -0.10 8.94
C LYS A 409 -0.79 -1.51 8.67
N ASN A 410 -1.19 -2.47 9.48
CA ASN A 410 -0.64 -3.81 9.49
C ASN A 410 -0.68 -4.48 8.12
N THR A 411 0.41 -5.14 7.83
CA THR A 411 0.60 -6.22 6.87
C THR A 411 1.41 -7.31 7.56
N PHE A 412 1.34 -8.53 7.08
CA PHE A 412 2.26 -9.60 7.47
C PHE A 412 3.07 -10.07 6.28
N CYS A 413 4.16 -10.79 6.52
CA CYS A 413 5.02 -11.31 5.48
C CYS A 413 5.36 -12.78 5.73
N ILE A 414 5.27 -13.61 4.69
CA ILE A 414 5.74 -14.99 4.70
C ILE A 414 7.00 -15.06 3.85
N ARG A 415 8.12 -15.49 4.45
CA ARG A 415 9.37 -15.75 3.73
C ARG A 415 9.50 -17.23 3.40
N LYS A 416 9.84 -17.53 2.15
CA LYS A 416 10.24 -18.87 1.66
C LYS A 416 11.54 -18.69 0.85
N GLY A 417 12.67 -19.08 1.39
CA GLY A 417 13.97 -18.86 0.73
C GLY A 417 14.25 -17.38 0.44
N SER A 418 14.39 -17.03 -0.82
CA SER A 418 14.63 -15.68 -1.34
C SER A 418 13.35 -14.87 -1.60
N LEU A 419 12.16 -15.45 -1.41
CA LEU A 419 10.85 -14.85 -1.71
C LEU A 419 10.15 -14.38 -0.45
N TYR A 420 9.73 -13.11 -0.44
CA TYR A 420 9.06 -12.43 0.67
C TYR A 420 7.66 -12.01 0.23
N TYR A 421 6.64 -12.74 0.64
CA TYR A 421 5.24 -12.52 0.27
C TYR A 421 4.57 -11.60 1.26
N LEU A 422 4.49 -10.30 0.93
CA LEU A 422 3.72 -9.33 1.71
C LEU A 422 2.22 -9.52 1.45
N SER A 423 1.44 -9.55 2.53
CA SER A 423 -0.01 -9.59 2.47
C SER A 423 -0.61 -8.29 1.87
N SER A 424 -1.89 -8.35 1.53
CA SER A 424 -2.70 -7.14 1.43
C SER A 424 -2.74 -6.40 2.77
N TYR A 425 -2.98 -5.10 2.74
CA TYR A 425 -3.24 -4.29 3.93
C TYR A 425 -4.36 -4.92 4.78
N VAL A 426 -4.10 -5.16 6.06
CA VAL A 426 -5.05 -5.73 7.00
C VAL A 426 -5.77 -4.64 7.79
N GLY A 427 -5.03 -3.67 8.33
CA GLY A 427 -5.60 -2.53 9.06
C GLY A 427 -4.91 -2.22 10.38
N ASP A 428 -5.61 -1.49 11.25
CA ASP A 428 -5.12 -1.11 12.58
C ASP A 428 -5.58 -2.12 13.62
N MET A 429 -4.67 -2.71 14.38
CA MET A 429 -4.94 -3.84 15.30
C MET A 429 -5.65 -3.44 16.60
N ALA A 430 -5.93 -2.15 16.80
CA ALA A 430 -6.72 -1.70 17.95
C ALA A 430 -8.17 -2.23 17.95
N ASP A 431 -8.69 -2.65 16.80
CA ASP A 431 -10.01 -3.26 16.65
C ASP A 431 -9.88 -4.79 16.63
N ILE A 432 -10.62 -5.48 17.50
CA ILE A 432 -10.60 -6.95 17.59
C ILE A 432 -11.00 -7.64 16.29
N ARG A 433 -11.84 -7.00 15.46
CA ARG A 433 -12.23 -7.52 14.14
C ARG A 433 -11.04 -7.56 13.20
N THR A 434 -10.13 -6.57 13.31
CA THR A 434 -8.90 -6.53 12.52
C THR A 434 -7.91 -7.60 12.96
N VAL A 435 -7.82 -7.87 14.27
CA VAL A 435 -7.01 -8.99 14.80
C VAL A 435 -7.52 -10.33 14.26
N LYS A 436 -8.83 -10.56 14.26
CA LYS A 436 -9.42 -11.78 13.67
C LYS A 436 -9.19 -11.84 12.14
N ALA A 437 -9.24 -10.70 11.46
CA ALA A 437 -8.94 -10.65 10.03
C ALA A 437 -7.47 -10.94 9.74
N LEU A 438 -6.54 -10.55 10.62
CA LEU A 438 -5.13 -10.91 10.55
C LEU A 438 -4.96 -12.43 10.66
N GLU A 439 -5.53 -13.03 11.71
CA GLU A 439 -5.49 -14.49 11.96
C GLU A 439 -6.00 -15.27 10.74
N GLU A 440 -7.20 -14.91 10.23
CA GLU A 440 -7.80 -15.51 9.04
C GLU A 440 -6.90 -15.35 7.80
N SER A 441 -6.34 -14.14 7.59
CA SER A 441 -5.50 -13.84 6.43
C SER A 441 -4.16 -14.57 6.45
N VAL A 442 -3.54 -14.70 7.63
CA VAL A 442 -2.30 -15.48 7.83
C VAL A 442 -2.56 -16.95 7.48
N LYS A 443 -3.59 -17.55 8.08
CA LYS A 443 -3.97 -18.94 7.80
C LYS A 443 -4.19 -19.15 6.30
N ARG A 444 -4.99 -18.29 5.68
CA ARG A 444 -5.34 -18.38 4.27
C ARG A 444 -4.13 -18.24 3.34
N MET A 445 -3.22 -17.33 3.66
CA MET A 445 -2.01 -17.13 2.86
C MET A 445 -1.02 -18.29 3.02
N CYS A 446 -0.90 -18.85 4.22
CA CYS A 446 -0.12 -20.08 4.44
C CYS A 446 -0.67 -21.25 3.60
N GLU A 447 -1.99 -21.43 3.57
CA GLU A 447 -2.64 -22.44 2.74
C GLU A 447 -2.36 -22.23 1.25
N LEU A 448 -2.54 -20.99 0.74
CA LEU A 448 -2.31 -20.65 -0.68
C LEU A 448 -0.84 -20.81 -1.10
N LEU A 449 0.10 -20.43 -0.25
CA LEU A 449 1.53 -20.48 -0.54
C LEU A 449 2.15 -21.84 -0.15
N GLU A 450 1.36 -22.76 0.39
CA GLU A 450 1.84 -24.02 0.98
C GLU A 450 3.02 -23.77 1.92
N ALA A 451 2.83 -22.78 2.77
CA ALA A 451 3.85 -22.36 3.71
C ALA A 451 3.60 -22.96 5.08
N THR A 452 4.68 -23.51 5.66
CA THR A 452 4.71 -24.00 7.04
C THR A 452 5.83 -23.28 7.78
N PRO A 453 5.58 -22.07 8.32
CA PRO A 453 6.60 -21.30 9.02
C PRO A 453 7.17 -22.09 10.21
N GLN A 454 8.49 -22.07 10.36
CA GLN A 454 9.21 -22.70 11.47
C GLN A 454 9.52 -21.71 12.59
N ASN A 455 9.38 -20.41 12.32
CA ASN A 455 9.58 -19.35 13.31
C ASN A 455 8.67 -18.16 13.00
N VAL A 456 8.44 -17.34 14.02
CA VAL A 456 7.67 -16.10 13.92
C VAL A 456 8.49 -14.91 14.38
N VAL A 457 8.34 -13.77 13.67
CA VAL A 457 8.99 -12.50 14.01
C VAL A 457 7.94 -11.42 14.21
N CYS A 458 8.07 -10.64 15.29
CA CYS A 458 7.15 -9.53 15.58
C CYS A 458 7.89 -8.31 16.15
N ASP A 459 7.13 -7.25 16.45
CA ASP A 459 7.64 -6.03 17.10
C ASP A 459 8.06 -6.32 18.57
N MET A 460 8.84 -5.41 19.16
CA MET A 460 9.24 -5.49 20.57
C MET A 460 8.22 -4.91 21.54
N HIS A 461 7.21 -4.18 21.07
CA HIS A 461 6.28 -3.47 21.94
C HIS A 461 5.39 -4.43 22.76
N PRO A 462 5.46 -4.42 24.13
CA PRO A 462 4.87 -5.48 24.96
C PRO A 462 3.32 -5.48 24.99
N LYS A 463 2.68 -4.44 24.48
CA LYS A 463 1.21 -4.27 24.52
C LYS A 463 0.56 -4.28 23.14
N TYR A 464 1.29 -4.59 22.08
CA TYR A 464 0.70 -4.69 20.74
C TYR A 464 -0.09 -5.98 20.60
N ASN A 465 -1.26 -5.89 19.97
CA ASN A 465 -2.08 -7.05 19.65
C ASN A 465 -1.38 -7.97 18.64
N THR A 466 -0.56 -7.42 17.75
CA THR A 466 0.29 -8.19 16.84
C THR A 466 1.32 -9.04 17.61
N VAL A 467 1.86 -8.53 18.72
CA VAL A 467 2.79 -9.29 19.57
C VAL A 467 2.03 -10.38 20.34
N ALA A 468 0.86 -10.06 20.90
CA ALA A 468 0.03 -11.05 21.58
C ALA A 468 -0.40 -12.19 20.61
N PHE A 469 -0.72 -11.86 19.36
CA PHE A 469 -1.00 -12.86 18.33
C PHE A 469 0.23 -13.72 18.03
N ALA A 470 1.41 -13.12 17.87
CA ALA A 470 2.65 -13.86 17.63
C ALA A 470 3.01 -14.80 18.79
N GLU A 471 2.84 -14.34 20.03
CA GLU A 471 3.06 -15.15 21.25
C GLU A 471 2.05 -16.31 21.40
N GLY A 472 0.88 -16.18 20.79
CA GLY A 472 -0.14 -17.23 20.75
C GLY A 472 0.11 -18.31 19.69
N LEU A 473 1.06 -18.11 18.78
CA LEU A 473 1.49 -19.12 17.80
C LEU A 473 2.54 -20.02 18.49
N ASP A 474 2.33 -21.31 18.54
CA ASP A 474 3.28 -22.26 19.14
C ASP A 474 4.53 -22.45 18.25
N LEU A 475 5.29 -21.36 18.03
CA LEU A 475 6.48 -21.28 17.20
C LEU A 475 7.60 -20.51 17.91
N PRO A 476 8.88 -20.82 17.63
CA PRO A 476 10.00 -19.99 18.07
C PRO A 476 9.81 -18.53 17.67
N LEU A 477 9.80 -17.64 18.69
CA LEU A 477 9.50 -16.22 18.53
C LEU A 477 10.77 -15.37 18.62
N LYS A 478 10.95 -14.47 17.65
CA LYS A 478 11.94 -13.38 17.70
C LYS A 478 11.23 -12.03 17.71
N LYS A 479 11.78 -11.09 18.50
CA LYS A 479 11.30 -9.70 18.56
C LYS A 479 12.34 -8.77 17.92
N VAL A 480 11.91 -7.98 16.93
CA VAL A 480 12.76 -7.05 16.20
C VAL A 480 12.34 -5.63 16.53
N GLN A 481 13.33 -4.75 16.77
CA GLN A 481 13.08 -3.35 17.08
C GLN A 481 12.44 -2.64 15.89
N HIS A 482 11.41 -1.84 16.14
CA HIS A 482 10.55 -1.19 15.16
C HIS A 482 11.30 -0.41 14.07
N HIS A 483 12.17 0.53 14.46
CA HIS A 483 12.92 1.38 13.52
C HIS A 483 14.00 0.62 12.76
N TYR A 484 14.56 -0.41 13.38
CA TYR A 484 15.45 -1.32 12.70
C TYR A 484 14.69 -2.15 11.63
N ALA A 485 13.48 -2.60 11.92
CA ALA A 485 12.65 -3.27 10.92
C ALA A 485 12.30 -2.34 9.73
N HIS A 486 12.07 -1.05 9.96
CA HIS A 486 11.92 -0.07 8.89
C HIS A 486 13.14 -0.03 7.94
N ILE A 487 14.35 0.00 8.50
CA ILE A 487 15.57 0.01 7.69
C ILE A 487 15.76 -1.30 6.95
N LEU A 488 15.57 -2.44 7.63
CA LEU A 488 15.64 -3.76 6.99
C LEU A 488 14.64 -3.91 5.84
N SER A 489 13.44 -3.33 5.96
CA SER A 489 12.45 -3.29 4.88
C SER A 489 12.96 -2.55 3.64
N CYS A 490 13.61 -1.39 3.84
CA CYS A 490 14.23 -0.64 2.75
C CYS A 490 15.41 -1.41 2.12
N MET A 491 16.21 -2.09 2.94
CA MET A 491 17.30 -2.93 2.46
C MET A 491 16.79 -4.10 1.63
N ALA A 492 15.77 -4.82 2.11
CA ALA A 492 15.18 -5.96 1.41
C ALA A 492 14.61 -5.57 0.05
N GLU A 493 13.86 -4.46 -0.04
CA GLU A 493 13.29 -3.97 -1.29
C GLU A 493 14.36 -3.60 -2.32
N ASN A 494 15.52 -3.11 -1.86
CA ASN A 494 16.65 -2.73 -2.71
C ASN A 494 17.66 -3.85 -2.93
N ASP A 495 17.37 -5.07 -2.49
CA ASP A 495 18.26 -6.23 -2.54
C ASP A 495 19.66 -5.90 -2.02
N TYR A 496 19.73 -5.34 -0.81
CA TYR A 496 20.97 -4.89 -0.19
C TYR A 496 21.12 -5.50 1.21
N SER A 497 22.19 -6.26 1.44
CA SER A 497 22.40 -7.03 2.68
C SER A 497 23.58 -6.57 3.53
N GLU A 498 24.44 -5.67 2.99
CA GLU A 498 25.60 -5.15 3.72
C GLU A 498 25.22 -4.00 4.66
N LYS A 499 26.19 -3.55 5.48
CA LYS A 499 25.97 -2.45 6.43
C LYS A 499 25.53 -1.15 5.78
N VAL A 500 24.50 -0.53 6.37
CA VAL A 500 23.97 0.78 5.98
C VAL A 500 23.94 1.75 7.17
N ILE A 501 23.92 3.04 6.85
CA ILE A 501 23.52 4.10 7.77
C ILE A 501 22.00 4.26 7.56
N GLY A 502 21.22 3.69 8.46
CA GLY A 502 19.75 3.75 8.40
C GLY A 502 19.21 5.01 9.07
N VAL A 503 18.45 5.83 8.35
CA VAL A 503 17.69 6.94 8.92
C VAL A 503 16.24 6.51 8.99
N SER A 504 15.74 6.26 10.20
CA SER A 504 14.35 5.87 10.44
C SER A 504 13.59 7.01 11.11
N PHE A 505 12.83 7.77 10.32
CA PHE A 505 11.99 8.88 10.81
C PHE A 505 10.52 8.48 10.80
N ASP A 506 9.97 8.36 12.00
CA ASP A 506 8.62 7.83 12.20
C ASP A 506 7.85 8.55 13.31
N GLY A 507 6.58 8.16 13.47
CA GLY A 507 5.67 8.71 14.47
C GLY A 507 5.94 8.18 15.86
N THR A 508 6.08 6.86 16.03
CA THR A 508 6.22 6.23 17.33
C THR A 508 6.67 4.78 17.19
N GLY A 509 7.70 4.39 17.90
CA GLY A 509 8.11 3.00 18.07
C GLY A 509 8.70 2.76 19.45
N TYR A 510 8.71 1.52 19.89
CA TYR A 510 9.22 1.13 21.20
C TYR A 510 10.74 1.05 21.19
N GLY A 511 11.40 1.90 21.98
CA GLY A 511 12.85 1.91 22.14
C GLY A 511 13.35 0.78 23.02
N THR A 512 14.57 0.30 22.76
CA THR A 512 15.23 -0.72 23.60
C THR A 512 15.53 -0.22 25.04
N ASP A 513 15.45 1.09 25.24
CA ASP A 513 15.62 1.78 26.52
C ASP A 513 14.28 2.11 27.23
N GLY A 514 13.16 1.61 26.69
CA GLY A 514 11.80 1.86 27.21
C GLY A 514 11.26 3.28 26.92
N THR A 515 11.97 4.07 26.10
CA THR A 515 11.52 5.39 25.64
C THR A 515 10.79 5.29 24.30
N ILE A 516 10.15 6.39 23.88
CA ILE A 516 9.57 6.48 22.52
C ILE A 516 10.67 6.88 21.54
N TRP A 517 10.94 6.01 20.58
CA TRP A 517 11.79 6.31 19.44
C TRP A 517 10.96 6.77 18.25
N GLY A 518 11.61 7.39 17.25
CA GLY A 518 10.97 7.83 16.00
C GLY A 518 11.80 8.80 15.18
N GLY A 519 13.03 9.12 15.60
CA GLY A 519 13.94 9.97 14.84
C GLY A 519 15.37 9.45 14.95
N GLU A 520 15.58 8.22 14.45
CA GLU A 520 16.78 7.44 14.75
C GLU A 520 17.76 7.38 13.57
N ILE A 521 19.05 7.33 13.90
CA ILE A 521 20.10 7.04 12.94
C ILE A 521 20.84 5.80 13.44
N LEU A 522 20.72 4.72 12.68
CA LEU A 522 21.23 3.39 13.02
C LEU A 522 22.37 3.00 12.07
N LEU A 523 23.39 2.37 12.59
CA LEU A 523 24.34 1.59 11.79
C LEU A 523 23.91 0.14 11.88
N CYS A 524 23.49 -0.47 10.79
CA CYS A 524 22.87 -1.80 10.83
C CYS A 524 23.12 -2.63 9.56
N ASP A 525 23.00 -3.92 9.72
CA ASP A 525 22.89 -4.93 8.69
C ASP A 525 21.76 -5.91 9.04
N ARG A 526 21.71 -7.09 8.43
CA ARG A 526 20.67 -8.09 8.68
C ARG A 526 20.74 -8.75 10.06
N THR A 527 21.88 -8.66 10.76
CA THR A 527 22.14 -9.38 12.02
C THR A 527 21.93 -8.52 13.26
N GLY A 528 22.01 -7.19 13.10
CA GLY A 528 21.85 -6.29 14.24
C GLY A 528 22.00 -4.81 13.89
N PHE A 529 21.91 -3.98 14.91
CA PHE A 529 22.06 -2.53 14.78
C PHE A 529 22.75 -1.89 15.97
N GLU A 530 23.38 -0.75 15.70
CA GLU A 530 23.90 0.17 16.69
C GLU A 530 23.21 1.53 16.53
N ARG A 531 22.75 2.12 17.65
CA ARG A 531 22.11 3.44 17.65
C ARG A 531 23.18 4.53 17.64
N MET A 532 23.51 5.07 16.46
CA MET A 532 24.57 6.07 16.25
C MET A 532 24.12 7.49 16.54
N GLY A 533 22.83 7.77 16.40
CA GLY A 533 22.29 9.11 16.64
C GLY A 533 20.78 9.15 16.69
N SER A 534 20.26 10.32 17.07
CA SER A 534 18.82 10.57 17.09
C SER A 534 18.50 12.07 17.08
N ILE A 535 17.23 12.41 16.91
CA ILE A 535 16.66 13.69 17.29
C ILE A 535 16.93 13.91 18.78
N LYS A 536 17.27 15.17 19.17
CA LYS A 536 17.45 15.50 20.58
C LYS A 536 16.18 15.19 21.36
N PRO A 537 16.24 14.37 22.44
CA PRO A 537 15.08 13.96 23.20
C PRO A 537 14.29 15.14 23.76
N PHE A 538 12.96 15.01 23.76
CA PHE A 538 12.02 15.94 24.39
C PHE A 538 10.99 15.15 25.22
N MET A 539 10.33 15.84 26.17
CA MET A 539 9.25 15.22 26.95
C MET A 539 7.93 15.22 26.16
N GLN A 540 7.39 14.03 25.94
CA GLN A 540 6.06 13.82 25.39
C GLN A 540 5.08 13.65 26.55
N VAL A 541 4.12 14.58 26.68
CA VAL A 541 3.23 14.67 27.86
C VAL A 541 1.77 14.56 27.44
N GLY A 542 1.02 13.70 28.12
CA GLY A 542 -0.43 13.53 27.93
C GLY A 542 -0.84 12.17 27.35
N GLY A 543 0.07 11.17 27.34
CA GLY A 543 -0.23 9.83 26.80
C GLY A 543 -0.70 9.93 25.34
N ASP A 544 -1.77 9.20 24.97
CA ASP A 544 -2.29 9.13 23.58
C ASP A 544 -2.76 10.50 23.03
N LEU A 545 -3.18 11.43 23.91
CA LEU A 545 -3.55 12.78 23.46
C LEU A 545 -2.36 13.52 22.85
N SER A 546 -1.14 13.25 23.30
CA SER A 546 0.08 13.88 22.77
C SER A 546 0.37 13.53 21.31
N SER A 547 -0.19 12.44 20.79
CA SER A 547 -0.10 12.08 19.36
C SER A 547 -1.11 12.83 18.48
N LYS A 548 -2.14 13.45 19.09
CA LYS A 548 -3.19 14.22 18.41
C LYS A 548 -3.05 15.72 18.61
N GLU A 549 -2.48 16.13 19.73
CA GLU A 549 -2.37 17.53 20.17
C GLU A 549 -0.93 18.02 20.09
N GLY A 550 -0.46 18.35 18.87
CA GLY A 550 0.92 18.78 18.59
C GLY A 550 1.39 19.97 19.43
N TRP A 551 0.45 20.82 19.88
CA TRP A 551 0.75 21.95 20.77
C TRP A 551 1.39 21.52 22.10
N ARG A 552 1.10 20.31 22.60
CA ARG A 552 1.73 19.79 23.83
C ARG A 552 3.22 19.58 23.63
N ILE A 553 3.60 19.01 22.49
CA ILE A 553 5.00 18.79 22.15
C ILE A 553 5.71 20.12 21.91
N ALA A 554 5.06 21.04 21.19
CA ALA A 554 5.56 22.40 20.94
C ALA A 554 5.88 23.12 22.26
N ALA A 555 4.94 23.05 23.23
CA ALA A 555 5.12 23.68 24.54
C ALA A 555 6.32 23.10 25.32
N MET A 556 6.51 21.78 25.30
CA MET A 556 7.61 21.13 25.99
C MET A 556 8.98 21.43 25.34
N ILE A 557 9.05 21.43 24.00
CA ILE A 557 10.29 21.79 23.30
C ILE A 557 10.62 23.29 23.50
N ALA A 558 9.62 24.17 23.43
CA ALA A 558 9.80 25.60 23.68
C ALA A 558 10.25 25.86 25.13
N GLY A 559 9.66 25.16 26.11
CA GLY A 559 10.10 25.20 27.50
C GLY A 559 11.58 24.82 27.67
N SER A 560 12.01 23.73 27.02
CA SER A 560 13.39 23.32 27.02
C SER A 560 14.34 24.30 26.29
N ALA A 561 13.85 25.02 25.28
CA ALA A 561 14.64 25.99 24.49
C ALA A 561 14.78 27.36 25.15
N TYR A 562 13.76 27.81 25.89
CA TYR A 562 13.69 29.16 26.47
C TYR A 562 13.74 29.19 28.02
N GLY A 563 13.77 28.02 28.68
CA GLY A 563 13.75 27.91 30.12
C GLY A 563 12.52 28.55 30.76
N GLU A 564 12.70 29.38 31.77
CA GLU A 564 11.59 30.05 32.47
C GLU A 564 10.67 30.89 31.58
N ARG A 565 11.19 31.38 30.46
CA ARG A 565 10.42 32.17 29.49
C ARG A 565 9.59 31.29 28.52
N GLY A 566 9.68 29.97 28.60
CA GLY A 566 8.97 29.08 27.68
C GLY A 566 7.46 29.27 27.69
N GLY A 567 6.86 29.44 28.86
CA GLY A 567 5.41 29.68 29.00
C GLY A 567 4.96 30.99 28.37
N GLU A 568 5.71 32.10 28.61
CA GLU A 568 5.44 33.41 27.99
C GLU A 568 5.48 33.36 26.47
N ILE A 569 6.49 32.64 25.89
CA ILE A 569 6.62 32.51 24.46
C ILE A 569 5.45 31.68 23.87
N CYS A 570 5.06 30.58 24.54
CA CYS A 570 3.93 29.77 24.11
C CYS A 570 2.61 30.56 24.10
N GLU A 571 2.36 31.35 25.11
CA GLU A 571 1.16 32.17 25.20
C GLU A 571 1.17 33.27 24.13
N LYS A 572 2.28 33.98 23.97
CA LYS A 572 2.46 35.02 22.95
C LYS A 572 2.24 34.53 21.52
N LEU A 573 2.65 33.31 21.23
CA LEU A 573 2.48 32.67 19.92
C LEU A 573 1.17 31.89 19.76
N GLY A 574 0.31 31.87 20.80
CA GLY A 574 -0.97 31.15 20.76
C GLY A 574 -0.83 29.61 20.71
N ILE A 575 0.33 29.09 21.09
CA ILE A 575 0.58 27.64 21.15
C ILE A 575 -0.29 27.03 22.26
N CYS A 576 -0.21 27.61 23.48
CA CYS A 576 -1.04 27.24 24.62
C CYS A 576 -1.16 28.38 25.61
N THR A 577 -2.14 28.34 26.49
CA THR A 577 -2.31 29.27 27.60
C THR A 577 -1.27 29.08 28.71
N ALA A 578 -1.02 30.08 29.53
CA ALA A 578 -0.12 29.95 30.69
C ALA A 578 -0.57 28.81 31.65
N LYS A 579 -1.89 28.59 31.78
CA LYS A 579 -2.46 27.51 32.61
C LYS A 579 -2.16 26.13 32.02
N GLU A 580 -2.35 25.93 30.70
CA GLU A 580 -2.02 24.69 30.01
C GLU A 580 -0.52 24.39 30.11
N TYR A 581 0.33 25.39 29.87
CA TYR A 581 1.77 25.26 29.99
C TYR A 581 2.21 24.80 31.37
N LYS A 582 1.70 25.48 32.44
CA LYS A 582 2.00 25.12 33.83
C LYS A 582 1.60 23.70 34.14
N LEU A 583 0.43 23.26 33.68
CA LEU A 583 -0.05 21.88 33.88
C LEU A 583 0.91 20.88 33.22
N LEU A 584 1.28 21.08 31.95
CA LEU A 584 2.22 20.21 31.24
C LEU A 584 3.60 20.15 31.92
N SER A 585 4.10 21.30 32.40
CA SER A 585 5.39 21.38 33.10
C SER A 585 5.37 20.54 34.39
N ILE A 586 4.29 20.62 35.17
CA ILE A 586 4.11 19.82 36.41
C ILE A 586 4.01 18.31 36.05
N MET A 587 3.27 17.96 35.01
CA MET A 587 3.15 16.56 34.56
C MET A 587 4.51 16.02 34.12
N ALA A 588 5.31 16.82 33.37
CA ALA A 588 6.65 16.44 32.92
C ALA A 588 7.61 16.23 34.08
N GLU A 589 7.63 17.18 35.05
CA GLU A 589 8.47 17.12 36.26
C GLU A 589 8.14 15.89 37.12
N LYS A 590 6.84 15.64 37.33
CA LYS A 590 6.36 14.49 38.15
C LYS A 590 6.29 13.18 37.36
N LYS A 591 6.66 13.16 36.08
CA LYS A 591 6.58 12.00 35.18
C LYS A 591 5.17 11.37 35.11
N VAL A 592 4.13 12.18 35.19
CA VAL A 592 2.73 11.74 35.08
C VAL A 592 2.31 11.76 33.62
N ASN A 593 2.01 10.60 33.03
CA ASN A 593 1.73 10.44 31.59
C ASN A 593 2.75 11.21 30.71
N ALA A 594 4.02 11.12 31.09
CA ALA A 594 5.12 11.80 30.44
C ALA A 594 6.27 10.81 30.21
N VAL A 595 6.76 10.77 28.99
CA VAL A 595 7.84 9.88 28.54
C VAL A 595 8.84 10.64 27.66
N SER A 596 10.10 10.25 27.70
CA SER A 596 11.11 10.78 26.80
C SER A 596 10.84 10.28 25.38
N SER A 597 10.95 11.16 24.40
CA SER A 597 10.65 10.85 22.99
C SER A 597 11.67 11.46 22.05
N THR A 598 12.04 10.72 21.02
CA THR A 598 12.83 11.17 19.86
C THR A 598 12.00 11.15 18.57
N SER A 599 10.66 11.14 18.67
CA SER A 599 9.75 11.05 17.52
C SER A 599 9.92 12.21 16.54
N ALA A 600 10.26 11.89 15.30
CA ALA A 600 10.27 12.86 14.20
C ALA A 600 8.86 13.32 13.86
N GLY A 601 7.87 12.42 13.82
CA GLY A 601 6.48 12.78 13.56
C GLY A 601 5.92 13.79 14.55
N ARG A 602 6.22 13.61 15.84
CA ARG A 602 5.82 14.57 16.90
C ARG A 602 6.54 15.92 16.76
N LEU A 603 7.79 15.91 16.28
CA LEU A 603 8.51 17.14 15.98
C LEU A 603 7.81 17.94 14.84
N PHE A 604 7.33 17.26 13.80
CA PHE A 604 6.54 17.88 12.73
C PHE A 604 5.22 18.46 13.26
N ASP A 605 4.51 17.74 14.12
CA ASP A 605 3.28 18.23 14.74
C ASP A 605 3.55 19.47 15.60
N ALA A 606 4.68 19.50 16.33
CA ALA A 606 5.10 20.64 17.11
C ALA A 606 5.41 21.86 16.22
N ALA A 607 6.15 21.67 15.12
CA ALA A 607 6.44 22.74 14.17
C ALA A 607 5.16 23.31 13.54
N SER A 608 4.20 22.44 13.17
CA SER A 608 2.89 22.85 12.66
C SER A 608 2.12 23.69 13.67
N ALA A 609 2.17 23.33 14.96
CA ALA A 609 1.52 24.07 16.04
C ALA A 609 2.19 25.44 16.29
N VAL A 610 3.54 25.50 16.30
CA VAL A 610 4.31 26.75 16.46
C VAL A 610 3.98 27.76 15.35
N LEU A 611 3.85 27.30 14.12
CA LEU A 611 3.52 28.12 12.95
C LEU A 611 2.01 28.48 12.84
N GLY A 612 1.18 28.01 13.80
CA GLY A 612 -0.26 28.24 13.77
C GLY A 612 -0.96 27.62 12.56
N ILE A 613 -0.40 26.52 12.00
CA ILE A 613 -0.97 25.79 10.86
C ILE A 613 -2.02 24.80 11.36
N ARG A 614 -1.61 23.88 12.26
CA ARG A 614 -2.51 22.93 12.92
C ARG A 614 -2.10 22.76 14.39
N ARG A 615 -2.99 23.05 15.32
CA ARG A 615 -2.77 22.85 16.76
C ARG A 615 -3.02 21.39 17.18
N SER A 616 -3.99 20.75 16.52
CA SER A 616 -4.41 19.38 16.79
C SER A 616 -4.78 18.66 15.50
N SER A 617 -4.66 17.32 15.49
CA SER A 617 -4.97 16.45 14.37
C SER A 617 -6.22 15.61 14.63
N THR A 618 -7.09 15.46 13.64
CA THR A 618 -8.28 14.60 13.66
C THR A 618 -7.99 13.17 13.13
N PHE A 619 -6.89 13.03 12.40
CA PHE A 619 -6.35 11.77 11.89
C PHE A 619 -4.83 11.81 11.90
N GLU A 620 -4.20 10.63 11.81
CA GLU A 620 -2.76 10.47 11.85
C GLU A 620 -2.06 11.23 10.72
N GLY A 621 -1.04 12.02 11.05
CA GLY A 621 -0.22 12.79 10.09
C GLY A 621 -0.86 14.07 9.56
N GLU A 622 -2.06 14.49 10.02
CA GLU A 622 -2.75 15.69 9.52
C GLU A 622 -1.90 16.96 9.70
N ALA A 623 -1.34 17.16 10.88
CA ALA A 623 -0.53 18.35 11.16
C ALA A 623 0.80 18.33 10.38
N SER A 624 1.43 17.17 10.26
CA SER A 624 2.67 16.96 9.48
C SER A 624 2.44 17.20 7.99
N MET A 625 1.34 16.71 7.41
CA MET A 625 0.98 16.97 6.01
C MET A 625 0.67 18.46 5.77
N ALA A 626 -0.08 19.10 6.67
CA ALA A 626 -0.38 20.52 6.56
C ALA A 626 0.90 21.39 6.59
N LEU A 627 1.90 20.99 7.39
CA LEU A 627 3.21 21.63 7.42
C LEU A 627 3.97 21.44 6.10
N GLN A 628 3.94 20.24 5.51
CA GLN A 628 4.52 19.98 4.20
C GLN A 628 3.86 20.86 3.13
N PHE A 629 2.52 20.90 3.08
CA PHE A 629 1.81 21.72 2.09
C PHE A 629 2.09 23.22 2.24
N ALA A 630 2.27 23.68 3.47
CA ALA A 630 2.70 25.06 3.70
C ALA A 630 4.11 25.30 3.15
N ALA A 631 5.03 24.38 3.39
CA ALA A 631 6.39 24.46 2.85
C ALA A 631 6.40 24.41 1.30
N GLU A 632 5.59 23.55 0.69
CA GLU A 632 5.47 23.42 -0.77
C GLU A 632 4.85 24.65 -1.45
N LYS A 633 4.03 25.44 -0.74
CA LYS A 633 3.56 26.74 -1.23
C LYS A 633 4.71 27.75 -1.38
N PHE A 634 5.77 27.61 -0.60
CA PHE A 634 6.99 28.40 -0.76
C PHE A 634 7.86 27.83 -1.86
N SER A 635 8.22 26.53 -1.80
CA SER A 635 8.94 25.83 -2.87
C SER A 635 8.83 24.30 -2.76
N ARG A 636 8.77 23.63 -3.92
CA ARG A 636 8.90 22.17 -4.06
C ARG A 636 10.33 21.74 -4.40
N GLU A 637 11.27 22.68 -4.62
CA GLU A 637 12.67 22.38 -4.98
C GLU A 637 13.58 22.38 -3.76
N PRO A 638 14.60 21.49 -3.70
CA PRO A 638 15.44 21.27 -2.52
C PRO A 638 16.64 22.24 -2.47
N PHE A 639 16.39 23.54 -2.46
CA PHE A 639 17.48 24.52 -2.28
C PHE A 639 17.63 24.95 -0.81
N GLY A 640 18.82 25.41 -0.40
CA GLY A 640 19.05 25.94 0.94
C GLY A 640 18.66 27.41 1.01
N ILE A 641 17.75 27.76 1.92
CA ILE A 641 17.48 29.15 2.28
C ILE A 641 17.40 29.20 3.79
N TYR A 642 18.48 29.54 4.43
CA TYR A 642 18.47 29.83 5.87
C TYR A 642 19.75 30.52 6.26
N GLU A 643 19.70 31.28 7.35
CA GLU A 643 20.92 31.71 8.01
C GLU A 643 21.62 30.47 8.61
N PRO A 644 22.94 30.34 8.45
CA PRO A 644 23.68 29.20 8.98
C PRO A 644 23.46 29.11 10.50
N MET A 645 22.97 27.94 10.95
CA MET A 645 22.97 27.66 12.39
C MET A 645 24.39 27.33 12.86
N GLU A 646 24.79 27.86 14.01
CA GLU A 646 26.12 27.61 14.57
C GLU A 646 26.44 26.14 14.79
N LYS A 647 25.40 25.34 15.15
CA LYS A 647 25.51 23.89 15.33
C LYS A 647 24.24 23.18 14.84
N LEU A 648 24.38 22.31 13.84
CA LEU A 648 23.33 21.42 13.37
C LEU A 648 23.25 20.13 14.20
N THR A 649 24.37 19.65 14.69
CA THR A 649 24.51 18.43 15.48
C THR A 649 25.35 18.65 16.72
N ALA A 650 25.12 17.85 17.74
CA ALA A 650 25.94 17.79 18.97
C ALA A 650 26.22 16.31 19.28
N GLU A 651 27.29 16.06 20.02
CA GLU A 651 27.64 14.70 20.47
C GLU A 651 27.37 14.57 21.97
N LYS A 652 26.75 13.44 22.34
CA LYS A 652 26.51 13.07 23.73
C LYS A 652 26.68 11.55 23.88
N GLU A 653 27.57 11.12 24.76
CA GLU A 653 27.81 9.70 25.06
C GLU A 653 28.11 8.86 23.80
N GLY A 654 28.92 9.42 22.87
CA GLY A 654 29.25 8.76 21.60
C GLY A 654 28.21 8.82 20.52
N ARG A 655 26.99 9.33 20.82
CA ARG A 655 25.87 9.45 19.89
C ARG A 655 25.71 10.85 19.33
N ILE A 656 25.31 10.95 18.07
CA ILE A 656 25.04 12.22 17.39
C ILE A 656 23.60 12.65 17.66
N MET A 657 23.43 13.85 18.24
CA MET A 657 22.10 14.43 18.49
C MET A 657 21.83 15.52 17.45
N LEU A 658 20.70 15.42 16.73
CA LEU A 658 20.21 16.49 15.88
C LEU A 658 19.66 17.64 16.74
N CYS A 659 20.13 18.87 16.52
CA CYS A 659 19.82 20.03 17.37
C CYS A 659 18.40 20.60 17.14
N THR A 660 17.38 19.76 17.17
CA THR A 660 15.98 20.09 16.82
C THR A 660 15.31 21.10 17.75
N GLN A 661 15.80 21.28 18.99
CA GLN A 661 15.35 22.35 19.88
C GLN A 661 15.70 23.74 19.32
N ALA A 662 16.90 23.88 18.75
CA ALA A 662 17.31 25.12 18.10
C ALA A 662 16.45 25.43 16.88
N LEU A 663 15.99 24.38 16.16
CA LEU A 663 15.07 24.50 15.03
C LEU A 663 13.72 25.06 15.48
N ILE A 664 13.10 24.50 16.51
CA ILE A 664 11.83 25.03 17.07
C ILE A 664 12.02 26.46 17.60
N LYS A 665 13.17 26.77 18.24
CA LYS A 665 13.51 28.14 18.67
C LYS A 665 13.55 29.11 17.49
N ARG A 666 14.16 28.71 16.37
CA ARG A 666 14.18 29.50 15.12
C ARG A 666 12.77 29.79 14.60
N LEU A 667 11.88 28.79 14.59
CA LEU A 667 10.49 28.98 14.19
C LEU A 667 9.77 29.96 15.10
N CYS A 668 9.91 29.83 16.42
CA CYS A 668 9.34 30.78 17.38
C CYS A 668 9.83 32.22 17.15
N GLN A 669 11.13 32.42 16.90
CA GLN A 669 11.71 33.72 16.59
C GLN A 669 11.16 34.30 15.29
N GLY A 670 11.08 33.49 14.23
CA GLY A 670 10.50 33.90 12.95
C GLY A 670 9.05 34.36 13.08
N MET A 671 8.24 33.60 13.83
CA MET A 671 6.86 33.97 14.11
C MET A 671 6.72 35.26 14.93
N GLN A 672 7.61 35.50 15.91
CA GLN A 672 7.65 36.75 16.68
C GLN A 672 8.03 37.95 15.80
N ASN A 673 8.87 37.74 14.81
CA ASN A 673 9.33 38.75 13.86
C ASN A 673 8.31 39.00 12.71
N GLY A 674 7.24 38.23 12.65
CA GLY A 674 6.23 38.32 11.57
C GLY A 674 6.71 37.74 10.22
N GLU A 675 7.65 36.82 10.21
CA GLU A 675 8.14 36.17 8.99
C GLU A 675 7.05 35.29 8.38
N ASP A 676 7.11 35.08 7.05
CA ASP A 676 6.14 34.24 6.33
C ASP A 676 6.21 32.78 6.81
N LYS A 677 5.06 32.26 7.21
CA LYS A 677 4.92 30.89 7.76
C LYS A 677 5.24 29.79 6.75
N ASN A 678 5.00 30.00 5.45
CA ASN A 678 5.28 29.02 4.42
C ASN A 678 6.81 28.92 4.22
N ARG A 679 7.50 30.06 4.26
CA ARG A 679 8.96 30.11 4.26
C ARG A 679 9.53 29.41 5.50
N LEU A 680 9.01 29.69 6.70
CA LEU A 680 9.45 29.04 7.94
C LEU A 680 9.21 27.52 7.92
N ALA A 681 8.08 27.08 7.36
CA ALA A 681 7.78 25.67 7.19
C ALA A 681 8.80 25.00 6.24
N TYR A 682 9.15 25.67 5.14
CA TYR A 682 10.19 25.19 4.22
C TYR A 682 11.58 25.16 4.90
N GLU A 683 11.94 26.21 5.64
CA GLU A 683 13.18 26.30 6.41
C GLU A 683 13.31 25.16 7.43
N PHE A 684 12.21 24.79 8.10
CA PHE A 684 12.15 23.63 8.98
C PHE A 684 12.58 22.33 8.28
N HIS A 685 12.00 22.02 7.10
CA HIS A 685 12.36 20.83 6.32
C HIS A 685 13.83 20.88 5.88
N SER A 686 14.30 22.04 5.41
CA SER A 686 15.66 22.24 4.94
C SER A 686 16.69 22.00 6.05
N LEU A 687 16.50 22.64 7.22
CA LEU A 687 17.39 22.49 8.37
C LEU A 687 17.42 21.07 8.92
N LEU A 688 16.26 20.41 9.01
CA LEU A 688 16.21 19.00 9.44
C LEU A 688 16.95 18.09 8.46
N ALA A 689 16.86 18.35 7.16
CA ALA A 689 17.61 17.63 6.14
C ALA A 689 19.11 17.85 6.25
N ASP A 690 19.55 19.07 6.57
CA ASP A 690 20.99 19.38 6.78
C ASP A 690 21.53 18.69 8.04
N MET A 691 20.78 18.72 9.15
CA MET A 691 21.15 18.01 10.38
C MET A 691 21.32 16.52 10.13
N THR A 692 20.37 15.93 9.38
CA THR A 692 20.39 14.51 9.03
C THR A 692 21.59 14.17 8.15
N ALA A 693 21.82 14.95 7.11
CA ALA A 693 22.92 14.72 6.18
C ALA A 693 24.28 14.86 6.87
N GLN A 694 24.46 15.87 7.73
CA GLN A 694 25.69 16.05 8.51
C GLN A 694 25.94 14.88 9.47
N ALA A 695 24.90 14.39 10.15
CA ALA A 695 25.02 13.23 11.03
C ALA A 695 25.43 11.98 10.24
N CYS A 696 24.78 11.70 9.11
CA CYS A 696 25.15 10.58 8.24
C CYS A 696 26.58 10.69 7.72
N ARG A 697 27.03 11.89 7.33
CA ARG A 697 28.41 12.15 6.92
C ARG A 697 29.41 11.81 8.03
N THR A 698 29.17 12.31 9.25
CA THR A 698 30.03 12.04 10.41
C THR A 698 30.10 10.52 10.69
N ILE A 699 28.97 9.81 10.62
CA ILE A 699 28.95 8.35 10.80
C ILE A 699 29.70 7.66 9.67
N SER A 700 29.52 8.09 8.42
CA SER A 700 30.23 7.54 7.26
C SER A 700 31.76 7.73 7.39
N GLU A 701 32.21 8.89 7.87
CA GLU A 701 33.65 9.18 8.10
C GLU A 701 34.23 8.29 9.20
N ARG A 702 33.46 7.95 10.23
CA ARG A 702 33.87 7.07 11.35
C ARG A 702 33.87 5.58 10.99
N THR A 703 32.93 5.15 10.20
CA THR A 703 32.68 3.72 9.97
C THR A 703 33.13 3.23 8.60
N GLY A 704 33.35 4.13 7.66
CA GLY A 704 33.64 3.80 6.26
C GLY A 704 32.40 3.46 5.42
N VAL A 705 31.20 3.33 6.02
CA VAL A 705 29.96 2.98 5.32
C VAL A 705 29.50 4.12 4.43
N LYS A 706 29.21 3.84 3.15
CA LYS A 706 28.85 4.82 2.11
C LYS A 706 27.41 4.70 1.62
N VAL A 707 26.62 3.82 2.21
CA VAL A 707 25.24 3.59 1.82
C VAL A 707 24.31 4.03 2.95
N CYS A 708 23.33 4.87 2.62
CA CYS A 708 22.27 5.31 3.52
C CYS A 708 20.93 4.69 3.10
N ALA A 709 20.13 4.21 4.06
CA ALA A 709 18.77 3.75 3.83
C ALA A 709 17.79 4.67 4.55
N LEU A 710 16.78 5.21 3.82
CA LEU A 710 15.78 6.13 4.36
C LEU A 710 14.43 5.41 4.47
N SER A 711 13.87 5.32 5.69
CA SER A 711 12.60 4.66 5.96
C SER A 711 11.87 5.29 7.16
N GLY A 712 10.64 4.82 7.43
CA GLY A 712 9.74 5.38 8.45
C GLY A 712 8.68 6.29 7.83
N GLY A 713 7.53 6.40 8.51
CA GLY A 713 6.33 7.09 7.99
C GLY A 713 6.54 8.57 7.65
N VAL A 714 7.52 9.23 8.26
CA VAL A 714 7.83 10.64 7.99
C VAL A 714 8.42 10.84 6.59
N PHE A 715 9.07 9.84 6.01
CA PHE A 715 9.57 9.91 4.63
C PHE A 715 8.47 9.78 3.55
N GLN A 716 7.20 9.60 3.93
CA GLN A 716 6.09 9.88 3.03
C GLN A 716 5.99 11.38 2.66
N ASN A 717 6.61 12.26 3.44
CA ASN A 717 6.85 13.66 3.10
C ASN A 717 7.91 13.75 1.99
N LYS A 718 7.44 13.85 0.74
CA LYS A 718 8.30 13.88 -0.46
C LYS A 718 9.26 15.06 -0.49
N LEU A 719 8.89 16.20 0.10
CA LEU A 719 9.77 17.36 0.17
C LEU A 719 10.99 17.06 1.06
N LEU A 720 10.75 16.51 2.26
CA LEU A 720 11.85 16.09 3.15
C LEU A 720 12.70 15.00 2.52
N LEU A 721 12.06 13.98 1.93
CA LEU A 721 12.77 12.88 1.27
C LEU A 721 13.69 13.40 0.17
N LYS A 722 13.20 14.31 -0.70
CA LYS A 722 13.98 14.94 -1.78
C LYS A 722 15.14 15.74 -1.21
N MET A 723 14.91 16.52 -0.14
CA MET A 723 15.94 17.33 0.51
C MET A 723 17.06 16.48 1.13
N VAL A 724 16.71 15.45 1.89
CA VAL A 724 17.67 14.55 2.54
C VAL A 724 18.47 13.78 1.48
N LYS A 725 17.77 13.14 0.52
CA LYS A 725 18.42 12.39 -0.57
C LYS A 725 19.42 13.24 -1.35
N CYS A 726 19.01 14.43 -1.80
CA CYS A 726 19.87 15.33 -2.57
C CYS A 726 21.14 15.72 -1.80
N ARG A 727 21.04 15.96 -0.48
CA ARG A 727 22.20 16.33 0.36
C ARG A 727 23.16 15.16 0.56
N LEU A 728 22.64 13.96 0.83
CA LEU A 728 23.46 12.76 0.99
C LEU A 728 24.20 12.40 -0.30
N GLU A 729 23.52 12.45 -1.44
CA GLU A 729 24.14 12.20 -2.75
C GLU A 729 25.22 13.23 -3.10
N LYS A 730 25.00 14.53 -2.79
CA LYS A 730 26.03 15.57 -2.93
C LYS A 730 27.28 15.34 -2.04
N MET A 731 27.12 14.60 -0.95
CA MET A 731 28.22 14.18 -0.07
C MET A 731 28.89 12.88 -0.54
N GLY A 732 28.48 12.31 -1.68
CA GLY A 732 29.00 11.07 -2.23
C GLY A 732 28.48 9.80 -1.56
N LEU A 733 27.34 9.86 -0.88
CA LEU A 733 26.68 8.71 -0.27
C LEU A 733 25.61 8.16 -1.22
N ARG A 734 25.57 6.82 -1.39
CA ARG A 734 24.48 6.13 -2.08
C ARG A 734 23.25 6.10 -1.18
N VAL A 735 22.07 6.39 -1.74
CA VAL A 735 20.81 6.43 -0.97
C VAL A 735 19.86 5.36 -1.45
N LEU A 736 19.42 4.51 -0.53
CA LEU A 736 18.33 3.54 -0.73
C LEU A 736 17.04 4.16 -0.23
N ILE A 737 15.98 4.05 -1.03
CA ILE A 737 14.62 4.50 -0.70
C ILE A 737 13.59 3.45 -1.10
N HIS A 738 12.40 3.54 -0.56
CA HIS A 738 11.26 2.72 -0.94
C HIS A 738 10.67 3.12 -2.31
N SER A 739 9.99 2.17 -2.94
CA SER A 739 9.23 2.34 -4.18
C SER A 739 7.92 1.53 -4.14
N LEU A 740 8.00 0.20 -4.21
CA LEU A 740 6.86 -0.73 -4.23
C LEU A 740 6.49 -1.30 -2.86
N VAL A 741 7.26 -0.96 -1.82
CA VAL A 741 6.96 -1.28 -0.42
C VAL A 741 6.74 0.04 0.33
N PRO A 742 5.72 0.16 1.21
CA PRO A 742 5.51 1.39 1.97
C PRO A 742 6.68 1.70 2.91
N ALA A 743 7.09 2.97 2.99
CA ALA A 743 8.08 3.41 3.97
C ALA A 743 7.53 3.44 5.41
N ASN A 744 6.20 3.44 5.57
CA ASN A 744 5.51 3.41 6.86
C ASN A 744 5.35 1.98 7.40
N ASP A 745 4.59 1.81 8.48
CA ASP A 745 4.37 0.51 9.17
C ASP A 745 3.89 -0.61 8.25
N GLY A 746 3.26 -0.30 7.11
CA GLY A 746 2.90 -1.28 6.10
C GLY A 746 4.09 -2.00 5.45
N GLY A 747 5.33 -1.53 5.66
CA GLY A 747 6.56 -2.19 5.20
C GLY A 747 7.28 -3.00 6.29
N ILE A 748 6.93 -2.82 7.56
CA ILE A 748 7.66 -3.41 8.72
C ILE A 748 7.77 -4.93 8.61
N ALA A 749 6.70 -5.60 8.20
CA ALA A 749 6.69 -7.06 8.10
C ALA A 749 7.77 -7.60 7.14
N LEU A 750 8.08 -6.88 6.05
CA LEU A 750 9.19 -7.24 5.17
C LEU A 750 10.52 -7.16 5.91
N GLY A 751 10.76 -6.08 6.65
CA GLY A 751 11.99 -5.93 7.42
C GLY A 751 12.15 -6.95 8.53
N GLN A 752 11.06 -7.29 9.23
CA GLN A 752 11.04 -8.37 10.21
C GLN A 752 11.38 -9.73 9.57
N ALA A 753 10.83 -10.00 8.38
CA ALA A 753 11.13 -11.24 7.64
C ALA A 753 12.55 -11.27 7.06
N PHE A 754 13.17 -10.10 6.80
CA PHE A 754 14.53 -9.98 6.27
C PHE A 754 15.60 -10.07 7.37
N TYR A 755 15.22 -9.91 8.63
CA TYR A 755 16.12 -10.10 9.77
C TYR A 755 16.72 -11.52 9.74
N LEU A 756 18.03 -11.61 9.87
CA LEU A 756 18.76 -12.87 9.93
C LEU A 756 18.97 -13.27 11.39
N ASN A 757 18.40 -14.38 11.78
CA ASN A 757 18.70 -15.01 13.06
C ASN A 757 19.92 -15.92 12.90
N GLU A 758 21.03 -15.61 13.54
CA GLU A 758 22.28 -16.38 13.49
C GLU A 758 22.29 -17.60 14.42
N GLU A 759 21.14 -18.03 14.97
CA GLU A 759 21.05 -19.24 15.82
C GLU A 759 20.67 -20.48 15.03
#